data_b971bc63e966c8f6211cba5edacf21fa
#
_entry.id   b971bc63e966c8f6211cba5edacf21fa
#
_cell.length_a   1.000
_cell.length_b   1.000
_cell.length_c   1.000
_cell.angle_alpha   90.00
_cell.angle_beta   90.00
_cell.angle_gamma   90.00
#
_symmetry.space_group_name_H-M   'P 1'
#
loop_
_entity.id
_entity.type
_entity.pdbx_description
1 polymer ?
#
loop_
_entity_poly.entity_id
_entity_poly.type
_entity_poly.pdbx_seq_one_letter_code
_entity_poly.pdbx_strand_id
1 'polypeptide(L)'
;MRHKSRYIHVRFMGLSTTVFAFFAISLSSFEQNKQAQDSQLQRMKDNHLLWLSKGTSPDLSVEFDPAAVRPETADTITHDMSVWKTIKPGFHTGFGSTDIAYEKSLPPSGKISASVNLQGWKGERINCLLLVWSAEKKDEVIVRASPFRNSDHQLDKGIISISIVNYVLSNEFAGGCGTRDLDKSPSQMSPDLLKKANKFGINSQETKPIWIAVEIPPQAPPGVYKGTISVESTSGTVNHAITLEVINKSLPAPSAWSFHLDLWQNPYAVARFNGVKLWSQEHINLLKPLLTMLAQAGQKCITTTLIEDPWAGQTFDPYGSMIKWVKKADGTWSYDYSVFDLYVNLAMESGIKEQINCYSMVPVGNKFSWFDEKSSKTITIESIPGTKAYEDMWTSFLRDFKAHLKAKGWLNKTAIALDEREEEEMEKMFVFLKEAAPELKISMAGFYYGKINPAIYDFSSNWRHVDTLAGDVIDARRRSGLKTTYYVACGIPKPNNFTFSPPAESCYEGWFASAMGFDGFLRWAYNSWPENPLLDSRFIRWPSGDTYLVYPNAQSSVRFERLREGIQDYEKIRILRKELAEHPSRKAAAAREELNNFMGSINTKTLDKRSAADVINEGKKLLAEIARSVDGYKVERQR
;
A
#
# COMPACT_ATOMS: atom_id res chain seq x y z
N MET A 1 -24.67 -68.65 23.79
CA MET A 1 -26.04 -68.38 24.30
C MET A 1 -26.65 -67.26 23.44
N ARG A 2 -27.83 -67.53 22.94
CA ARG A 2 -28.58 -66.70 21.99
C ARG A 2 -29.12 -65.48 22.69
N HIS A 3 -29.06 -64.25 21.99
CA HIS A 3 -30.06 -63.22 22.21
C HIS A 3 -30.47 -62.56 20.89
N LYS A 4 -31.76 -62.45 20.77
CA LYS A 4 -32.58 -62.17 19.61
C LYS A 4 -32.52 -60.63 19.21
N SER A 5 -32.45 -60.40 17.91
CA SER A 5 -32.78 -59.19 17.24
C SER A 5 -34.28 -58.87 17.36
N ARG A 6 -34.61 -57.57 17.63
CA ARG A 6 -35.95 -57.00 17.38
C ARG A 6 -35.84 -55.87 16.40
N TYR A 7 -36.40 -56.05 15.23
CA TYR A 7 -36.65 -55.01 14.22
C TYR A 7 -37.78 -54.08 14.71
N ILE A 8 -37.54 -52.76 14.68
CA ILE A 8 -38.58 -51.76 14.77
C ILE A 8 -38.69 -51.11 13.39
N HIS A 9 -39.84 -51.30 12.74
CA HIS A 9 -40.24 -50.59 11.52
C HIS A 9 -40.68 -49.18 11.93
N VAL A 10 -39.98 -48.15 11.45
CA VAL A 10 -40.47 -46.77 11.44
C VAL A 10 -40.85 -46.41 10.01
N ARG A 11 -42.14 -46.09 9.84
CA ARG A 11 -42.71 -45.58 8.58
C ARG A 11 -42.14 -44.22 8.29
N PHE A 12 -41.48 -44.06 7.14
CA PHE A 12 -41.23 -42.79 6.50
C PHE A 12 -42.48 -42.29 5.80
N MET A 13 -43.00 -41.16 6.22
CA MET A 13 -43.97 -40.39 5.46
C MET A 13 -43.66 -38.88 5.61
N GLY A 14 -43.32 -38.23 4.51
CA GLY A 14 -43.53 -36.82 4.31
C GLY A 14 -42.42 -35.84 4.69
N LEU A 15 -41.30 -35.81 3.94
CA LEU A 15 -40.41 -34.63 3.84
C LEU A 15 -39.70 -34.68 2.47
N SER A 16 -40.38 -34.38 1.42
CA SER A 16 -39.80 -34.50 0.06
C SER A 16 -39.94 -33.30 -0.85
N THR A 17 -40.48 -32.17 -0.41
CA THR A 17 -40.66 -31.01 -1.34
C THR A 17 -39.88 -29.77 -0.93
N THR A 18 -39.48 -29.61 0.31
CA THR A 18 -38.77 -28.39 0.76
C THR A 18 -37.24 -28.48 0.61
N VAL A 19 -36.65 -29.68 0.60
CA VAL A 19 -35.20 -29.88 0.46
C VAL A 19 -34.74 -29.68 -0.98
N PHE A 20 -35.58 -30.00 -1.97
CA PHE A 20 -35.25 -29.81 -3.39
C PHE A 20 -35.24 -28.31 -3.83
N ALA A 21 -36.05 -27.46 -3.20
CA ALA A 21 -36.06 -26.02 -3.51
C ALA A 21 -34.79 -25.30 -2.97
N PHE A 22 -34.31 -25.68 -1.79
CA PHE A 22 -33.06 -25.14 -1.23
C PHE A 22 -31.82 -25.62 -2.00
N PHE A 23 -31.79 -26.85 -2.50
CA PHE A 23 -30.70 -27.35 -3.33
C PHE A 23 -30.69 -26.72 -4.74
N ALA A 24 -31.84 -26.44 -5.32
CA ALA A 24 -31.93 -25.79 -6.63
C ALA A 24 -31.52 -24.31 -6.58
N ILE A 25 -31.87 -23.59 -5.52
CA ILE A 25 -31.45 -22.18 -5.31
C ILE A 25 -29.95 -22.11 -5.04
N SER A 26 -29.37 -23.05 -4.28
CA SER A 26 -27.93 -23.08 -4.03
C SER A 26 -27.11 -23.49 -5.26
N LEU A 27 -27.66 -24.32 -6.15
CA LEU A 27 -27.00 -24.70 -7.41
C LEU A 27 -27.03 -23.55 -8.43
N SER A 28 -28.15 -22.81 -8.55
CA SER A 28 -28.25 -21.69 -9.49
C SER A 28 -27.38 -20.51 -9.06
N SER A 29 -27.27 -20.20 -7.78
CA SER A 29 -26.33 -19.19 -7.28
C SER A 29 -24.88 -19.64 -7.45
N PHE A 30 -24.57 -20.92 -7.26
CA PHE A 30 -23.23 -21.47 -7.47
C PHE A 30 -22.80 -21.41 -8.96
N GLU A 31 -23.72 -21.67 -9.89
CA GLU A 31 -23.46 -21.58 -11.33
C GLU A 31 -23.31 -20.13 -11.81
N GLN A 32 -24.15 -19.21 -11.34
CA GLN A 32 -24.03 -17.78 -11.65
C GLN A 32 -22.73 -17.19 -11.12
N ASN A 33 -22.29 -17.56 -9.92
CA ASN A 33 -21.05 -17.13 -9.31
C ASN A 33 -19.82 -17.68 -10.05
N LYS A 34 -19.88 -18.93 -10.46
CA LYS A 34 -18.85 -19.54 -11.29
C LYS A 34 -18.73 -18.83 -12.62
N GLN A 35 -19.84 -18.44 -13.23
CA GLN A 35 -19.88 -17.73 -14.51
C GLN A 35 -19.34 -16.28 -14.39
N ALA A 36 -19.58 -15.58 -13.27
CA ALA A 36 -19.02 -14.25 -13.01
C ALA A 36 -17.51 -14.30 -12.70
N GLN A 37 -17.05 -15.29 -11.92
CA GLN A 37 -15.63 -15.54 -11.67
C GLN A 37 -14.91 -15.92 -12.97
N ASP A 38 -15.49 -16.81 -13.76
CA ASP A 38 -14.95 -17.22 -15.04
C ASP A 38 -14.86 -16.01 -15.99
N SER A 39 -15.79 -15.06 -15.96
CA SER A 39 -15.75 -13.86 -16.80
C SER A 39 -14.62 -12.89 -16.43
N GLN A 40 -14.37 -12.62 -15.14
CA GLN A 40 -13.24 -11.76 -14.73
C GLN A 40 -11.90 -12.47 -14.98
N LEU A 41 -11.79 -13.74 -14.65
CA LEU A 41 -10.61 -14.55 -14.94
C LEU A 41 -10.36 -14.65 -16.45
N GLN A 42 -11.42 -14.76 -17.25
CA GLN A 42 -11.31 -14.75 -18.71
C GLN A 42 -10.80 -13.41 -19.22
N ARG A 43 -11.34 -12.28 -18.74
CA ARG A 43 -10.82 -10.94 -19.12
C ARG A 43 -9.37 -10.74 -18.75
N MET A 44 -8.94 -11.26 -17.59
CA MET A 44 -7.51 -11.25 -17.22
C MET A 44 -6.67 -12.09 -18.18
N LYS A 45 -7.15 -13.28 -18.56
CA LYS A 45 -6.45 -14.14 -19.54
C LYS A 45 -6.42 -13.48 -20.92
N ASP A 46 -7.50 -12.85 -21.34
CA ASP A 46 -7.58 -12.16 -22.62
C ASP A 46 -6.63 -10.95 -22.65
N ASN A 47 -6.57 -10.19 -21.56
CA ASN A 47 -5.59 -9.11 -21.39
C ASN A 47 -4.16 -9.65 -21.44
N HIS A 48 -3.89 -10.76 -20.76
CA HIS A 48 -2.57 -11.40 -20.78
C HIS A 48 -2.21 -11.92 -22.18
N LEU A 49 -3.13 -12.55 -22.90
CA LEU A 49 -2.93 -13.00 -24.28
C LEU A 49 -2.71 -11.82 -25.24
N LEU A 50 -3.43 -10.71 -25.05
CA LEU A 50 -3.21 -9.48 -25.78
C LEU A 50 -1.79 -8.95 -25.60
N TRP A 51 -1.30 -8.96 -24.36
CA TRP A 51 0.07 -8.63 -24.01
C TRP A 51 1.08 -9.50 -24.76
N LEU A 52 0.93 -10.83 -24.70
CA LEU A 52 1.81 -11.79 -25.35
C LEU A 52 1.77 -11.67 -26.87
N SER A 53 0.61 -11.38 -27.46
CA SER A 53 0.44 -11.30 -28.92
C SER A 53 1.09 -10.05 -29.54
N LYS A 54 1.22 -8.97 -28.75
CA LYS A 54 1.80 -7.70 -29.22
C LYS A 54 3.29 -7.56 -28.96
N GLY A 55 3.93 -8.59 -28.39
CA GLY A 55 5.35 -8.61 -28.05
C GLY A 55 5.68 -7.73 -26.86
N THR A 56 6.98 -7.49 -26.62
CA THR A 56 7.50 -6.73 -25.46
C THR A 56 7.12 -5.24 -25.41
N SER A 57 6.36 -4.76 -26.38
CA SER A 57 5.79 -3.40 -26.40
C SER A 57 4.39 -3.45 -27.01
N PRO A 58 3.40 -4.02 -26.31
CA PRO A 58 2.04 -4.02 -26.82
C PRO A 58 1.51 -2.58 -26.93
N ASP A 59 0.91 -2.27 -28.08
CA ASP A 59 -0.01 -1.15 -28.19
C ASP A 59 -1.25 -1.51 -27.36
N LEU A 60 -1.26 -1.13 -26.11
CA LEU A 60 -2.41 -1.31 -25.23
C LEU A 60 -3.45 -0.21 -25.49
N SER A 61 -3.84 -0.01 -26.72
CA SER A 61 -5.10 0.65 -27.01
C SER A 61 -6.27 -0.33 -26.77
N VAL A 62 -6.40 -0.81 -25.56
CA VAL A 62 -7.69 -1.28 -25.09
C VAL A 62 -8.47 0.00 -24.87
N GLU A 63 -9.52 0.24 -25.67
CA GLU A 63 -10.44 1.33 -25.42
C GLU A 63 -11.03 1.13 -24.03
N PHE A 64 -10.42 1.83 -23.06
CA PHE A 64 -11.02 2.03 -21.76
C PHE A 64 -12.19 3.00 -22.02
N ASP A 65 -13.42 2.50 -22.00
CA ASP A 65 -14.60 3.33 -22.00
C ASP A 65 -14.83 3.83 -20.55
N PRO A 66 -14.51 5.10 -20.24
CA PRO A 66 -14.83 5.67 -18.93
C PRO A 66 -16.35 5.74 -18.69
N ALA A 67 -17.18 5.61 -19.76
CA ALA A 67 -18.63 5.55 -19.66
C ALA A 67 -19.14 4.11 -19.39
N ALA A 68 -18.32 3.08 -19.56
CA ALA A 68 -18.58 1.74 -19.04
C ALA A 68 -18.45 1.64 -17.50
N VAL A 69 -18.39 2.78 -16.84
CA VAL A 69 -18.55 2.95 -15.40
C VAL A 69 -19.87 2.30 -15.01
N ARG A 70 -19.79 1.09 -14.44
CA ARG A 70 -20.97 0.49 -13.83
C ARG A 70 -21.52 1.48 -12.81
N PRO A 71 -22.83 1.78 -12.81
CA PRO A 71 -23.41 2.59 -11.76
C PRO A 71 -22.98 2.02 -10.41
N GLU A 72 -22.81 2.89 -9.41
CA GLU A 72 -22.51 2.47 -8.03
C GLU A 72 -23.33 1.22 -7.71
N THR A 73 -22.69 0.05 -7.74
CA THR A 73 -23.36 -1.19 -7.39
C THR A 73 -23.77 -1.03 -5.95
N ALA A 74 -25.03 -1.24 -5.68
CA ALA A 74 -25.63 -0.97 -4.39
C ALA A 74 -24.82 -1.62 -3.28
N ASP A 75 -24.53 -0.86 -2.23
CA ASP A 75 -24.14 -1.38 -0.94
C ASP A 75 -25.12 -2.49 -0.56
N THR A 76 -24.64 -3.71 -0.36
CA THR A 76 -25.51 -4.84 0.01
C THR A 76 -25.79 -4.87 1.51
N ILE A 77 -25.15 -3.99 2.29
CA ILE A 77 -25.39 -3.85 3.72
C ILE A 77 -26.67 -3.02 3.92
N THR A 78 -27.63 -3.60 4.61
CA THR A 78 -28.86 -2.92 4.98
C THR A 78 -28.60 -2.05 6.21
N HIS A 79 -28.72 -0.74 6.04
CA HIS A 79 -28.59 0.22 7.15
C HIS A 79 -29.96 0.62 7.69
N ASP A 80 -30.03 0.88 9.01
CA ASP A 80 -31.21 1.49 9.62
C ASP A 80 -31.29 2.98 9.27
N MET A 81 -31.96 3.30 8.20
CA MET A 81 -32.13 4.66 7.71
C MET A 81 -33.03 5.51 8.62
N SER A 82 -33.69 4.93 9.64
CA SER A 82 -34.54 5.67 10.58
C SER A 82 -33.75 6.66 11.44
N VAL A 83 -32.45 6.46 11.61
CA VAL A 83 -31.55 7.37 12.32
C VAL A 83 -31.53 8.79 11.73
N TRP A 84 -31.79 8.94 10.41
CA TRP A 84 -31.87 10.24 9.76
C TRP A 84 -33.07 11.10 10.22
N LYS A 85 -34.11 10.47 10.76
CA LYS A 85 -35.27 11.21 11.34
C LYS A 85 -34.88 12.01 12.58
N THR A 86 -33.78 11.67 13.22
CA THR A 86 -33.26 12.40 14.39
C THR A 86 -32.38 13.59 14.02
N ILE A 87 -31.96 13.68 12.76
CA ILE A 87 -31.10 14.75 12.27
C ILE A 87 -31.94 15.98 11.93
N LYS A 88 -31.55 17.11 12.49
CA LYS A 88 -32.22 18.39 12.23
C LYS A 88 -32.15 18.77 10.75
N PRO A 89 -33.16 19.50 10.19
CA PRO A 89 -33.07 20.03 8.81
C PRO A 89 -31.81 20.88 8.61
N GLY A 90 -31.32 20.91 7.36
CA GLY A 90 -30.13 21.64 6.96
C GLY A 90 -28.90 20.72 6.76
N PHE A 91 -27.74 21.33 6.53
CA PHE A 91 -26.49 20.63 6.49
C PHE A 91 -25.74 20.75 7.82
N HIS A 92 -24.99 19.71 8.15
CA HIS A 92 -24.21 19.62 9.37
C HIS A 92 -22.76 19.38 9.04
N THR A 93 -21.86 19.92 9.86
CA THR A 93 -20.42 19.75 9.66
C THR A 93 -19.70 19.67 11.01
N GLY A 94 -18.56 18.96 11.03
CA GLY A 94 -17.69 18.88 12.20
C GLY A 94 -16.50 17.98 11.95
N PHE A 95 -15.47 18.09 12.79
CA PHE A 95 -14.30 17.24 12.71
C PHE A 95 -14.54 15.87 13.34
N GLY A 96 -14.28 14.82 12.56
CA GLY A 96 -14.25 13.44 13.00
C GLY A 96 -12.82 12.89 13.15
N SER A 97 -12.70 11.62 13.48
CA SER A 97 -11.43 10.93 13.58
C SER A 97 -10.95 10.45 12.22
N THR A 98 -9.66 10.59 11.92
CA THR A 98 -9.01 9.97 10.75
C THR A 98 -8.86 8.44 10.88
N ASP A 99 -9.18 7.88 12.04
CA ASP A 99 -9.08 6.45 12.36
C ASP A 99 -10.39 5.69 12.09
N ILE A 100 -11.46 6.40 11.75
CA ILE A 100 -12.79 5.83 11.52
C ILE A 100 -13.14 5.91 10.04
N ALA A 101 -13.57 4.78 9.49
CA ALA A 101 -14.19 4.71 8.17
C ALA A 101 -15.69 5.06 8.32
N TYR A 102 -16.07 6.30 8.07
CA TYR A 102 -17.46 6.74 8.17
C TYR A 102 -18.28 6.23 7.01
N GLU A 103 -19.44 5.64 7.33
CA GLU A 103 -20.35 5.09 6.33
C GLU A 103 -21.05 6.18 5.52
N LYS A 104 -21.23 5.94 4.22
CA LYS A 104 -21.82 6.92 3.29
C LYS A 104 -23.28 7.21 3.61
N SER A 105 -24.04 6.18 3.93
CA SER A 105 -25.50 6.20 4.10
C SER A 105 -25.99 6.47 5.53
N LEU A 106 -25.06 6.63 6.49
CA LEU A 106 -25.41 6.93 7.89
C LEU A 106 -24.89 8.29 8.33
N PRO A 107 -25.57 8.99 9.26
CA PRO A 107 -25.00 10.15 9.91
C PRO A 107 -23.75 9.72 10.70
N PRO A 108 -22.75 10.63 10.85
CA PRO A 108 -21.51 10.29 11.55
C PRO A 108 -21.75 9.81 12.97
N SER A 109 -21.14 8.69 13.34
CA SER A 109 -21.11 8.17 14.71
C SER A 109 -19.86 8.63 15.45
N GLY A 110 -19.90 8.55 16.78
CA GLY A 110 -18.77 8.89 17.64
C GLY A 110 -18.67 10.39 17.96
N LYS A 111 -17.47 10.82 18.38
CA LYS A 111 -17.22 12.19 18.80
C LYS A 111 -16.98 13.10 17.60
N ILE A 112 -17.89 14.02 17.35
CA ILE A 112 -17.76 15.07 16.34
C ILE A 112 -17.49 16.40 17.06
N SER A 113 -16.48 17.14 16.61
CA SER A 113 -16.04 18.39 17.23
C SER A 113 -16.22 19.59 16.30
N ALA A 114 -16.58 20.73 16.87
CA ALA A 114 -16.64 22.01 16.14
C ALA A 114 -15.26 22.62 15.86
N SER A 115 -14.20 22.07 16.42
CA SER A 115 -12.83 22.53 16.22
C SER A 115 -11.85 21.37 16.26
N VAL A 116 -10.65 21.56 15.70
CA VAL A 116 -9.55 20.61 15.75
C VAL A 116 -8.23 21.26 16.14
N ASN A 117 -7.47 20.57 16.99
CA ASN A 117 -6.13 20.96 17.37
C ASN A 117 -5.14 19.97 16.72
N LEU A 118 -4.31 20.48 15.84
CA LEU A 118 -3.26 19.75 15.17
C LEU A 118 -1.92 20.09 15.82
N GLN A 119 -1.01 19.13 15.82
CA GLN A 119 0.37 19.33 16.25
C GLN A 119 1.30 18.57 15.33
N GLY A 120 2.43 19.16 15.04
CA GLY A 120 3.41 18.53 14.16
C GLY A 120 4.78 19.19 14.23
N TRP A 121 5.77 18.52 13.65
CA TRP A 121 7.13 19.02 13.53
C TRP A 121 7.30 19.81 12.22
N LYS A 122 8.33 20.63 12.15
CA LYS A 122 8.74 21.28 10.90
C LYS A 122 9.07 20.21 9.84
N GLY A 123 8.54 20.34 8.64
CA GLY A 123 8.69 19.36 7.53
C GLY A 123 7.72 18.19 7.59
N GLU A 124 6.80 18.15 8.57
CA GLU A 124 5.81 17.07 8.69
C GLU A 124 4.55 17.36 7.89
N ARG A 125 3.95 16.31 7.33
CA ARG A 125 2.59 16.32 6.78
C ARG A 125 1.64 15.69 7.79
N ILE A 126 0.64 16.46 8.22
CA ILE A 126 -0.38 16.05 9.21
C ILE A 126 -1.76 16.14 8.59
N ASN A 127 -2.70 15.34 9.09
CA ASN A 127 -4.03 15.24 8.50
C ASN A 127 -5.12 15.41 9.55
N CYS A 128 -6.31 15.89 9.11
CA CYS A 128 -7.55 15.84 9.86
C CYS A 128 -8.72 15.55 8.92
N LEU A 129 -9.84 15.11 9.49
CA LEU A 129 -11.03 14.75 8.75
C LEU A 129 -12.19 15.66 9.13
N LEU A 130 -12.71 16.40 8.17
CA LEU A 130 -13.96 17.14 8.31
C LEU A 130 -15.10 16.31 7.72
N LEU A 131 -16.22 16.23 8.39
CA LEU A 131 -17.41 15.53 7.93
C LEU A 131 -18.48 16.56 7.54
N VAL A 132 -19.16 16.29 6.44
CA VAL A 132 -20.36 17.02 6.01
C VAL A 132 -21.46 15.99 5.83
N TRP A 133 -22.63 16.21 6.46
CA TRP A 133 -23.77 15.31 6.33
C TRP A 133 -25.08 16.07 6.27
N SER A 134 -26.07 15.52 5.58
CA SER A 134 -27.37 16.13 5.44
C SER A 134 -28.48 15.10 5.22
N ALA A 135 -29.63 15.30 5.86
CA ALA A 135 -30.84 14.56 5.55
C ALA A 135 -31.45 14.99 4.19
N GLU A 136 -31.08 16.15 3.68
CA GLU A 136 -31.58 16.76 2.45
C GLU A 136 -30.47 16.88 1.41
N LYS A 137 -30.84 16.83 0.12
CA LYS A 137 -29.89 17.09 -0.97
C LYS A 137 -29.38 18.53 -0.92
N LYS A 138 -28.07 18.72 -1.11
CA LYS A 138 -27.43 20.02 -1.35
C LYS A 138 -26.64 19.94 -2.65
N ASP A 139 -26.98 20.77 -3.63
CA ASP A 139 -26.35 20.72 -4.95
C ASP A 139 -24.91 21.24 -4.92
N GLU A 140 -24.64 22.18 -4.00
CA GLU A 140 -23.32 22.79 -3.89
C GLU A 140 -22.90 22.95 -2.43
N VAL A 141 -21.73 22.41 -2.10
CA VAL A 141 -20.99 22.64 -0.86
C VAL A 141 -19.56 23.02 -1.22
N ILE A 142 -19.02 24.07 -0.61
CA ILE A 142 -17.65 24.53 -0.86
C ILE A 142 -16.91 24.57 0.48
N VAL A 143 -15.72 23.96 0.53
CA VAL A 143 -14.83 23.98 1.69
C VAL A 143 -13.64 24.88 1.40
N ARG A 144 -13.36 25.82 2.31
CA ARG A 144 -12.22 26.75 2.20
C ARG A 144 -11.41 26.74 3.48
N ALA A 145 -10.10 26.97 3.34
CA ALA A 145 -9.20 27.18 4.46
C ALA A 145 -8.64 28.60 4.46
N SER A 146 -8.56 29.22 5.62
CA SER A 146 -7.78 30.45 5.80
C SER A 146 -6.30 30.15 5.98
N PRO A 147 -5.39 31.11 5.79
CA PRO A 147 -4.02 31.01 6.28
C PRO A 147 -3.97 30.75 7.78
N PHE A 148 -2.92 30.06 8.24
CA PHE A 148 -2.63 29.95 9.67
C PHE A 148 -1.86 31.16 10.15
N ARG A 149 -2.26 31.75 11.29
CA ARG A 149 -1.66 32.97 11.85
C ARG A 149 -1.44 32.84 13.36
N ASN A 150 -0.36 33.46 13.83
CA ASN A 150 -0.17 33.87 15.22
C ASN A 150 0.15 35.39 15.29
N SER A 151 0.60 35.90 16.45
CA SER A 151 0.92 37.33 16.60
C SER A 151 1.99 37.82 15.61
N ASP A 152 2.96 36.97 15.29
CA ASP A 152 4.21 37.38 14.63
C ASP A 152 4.38 36.82 13.21
N HIS A 153 3.69 35.69 12.92
CA HIS A 153 3.92 34.94 11.70
C HIS A 153 2.62 34.48 11.03
N GLN A 154 2.68 34.32 9.72
CA GLN A 154 1.65 33.71 8.90
C GLN A 154 2.23 32.56 8.10
N LEU A 155 1.55 31.41 8.10
CA LEU A 155 1.81 30.31 7.18
C LEU A 155 0.77 30.39 6.07
N ASP A 156 1.23 30.35 4.82
CA ASP A 156 0.38 30.48 3.63
C ASP A 156 -0.67 29.36 3.56
N LYS A 157 -1.85 29.67 3.02
CA LYS A 157 -2.90 28.66 2.81
C LYS A 157 -2.48 27.55 1.81
N GLY A 158 -1.45 27.78 1.00
CA GLY A 158 -0.90 26.80 0.06
C GLY A 158 -0.34 25.54 0.74
N ILE A 159 -0.08 25.59 2.05
CA ILE A 159 0.30 24.40 2.84
C ILE A 159 -0.88 23.47 3.11
N ILE A 160 -2.12 23.89 2.87
CA ILE A 160 -3.34 23.12 3.13
C ILE A 160 -3.87 22.54 1.82
N SER A 161 -4.04 21.25 1.77
CA SER A 161 -4.72 20.57 0.69
C SER A 161 -6.04 19.97 1.16
N ILE A 162 -7.08 20.13 0.32
CA ILE A 162 -8.44 19.64 0.59
C ILE A 162 -8.76 18.59 -0.46
N SER A 163 -9.23 17.43 -0.01
CA SER A 163 -9.69 16.35 -0.88
C SER A 163 -11.01 15.79 -0.39
N ILE A 164 -11.90 15.48 -1.30
CA ILE A 164 -13.13 14.74 -1.01
C ILE A 164 -12.74 13.26 -0.88
N VAL A 165 -13.20 12.61 0.18
CA VAL A 165 -13.06 11.16 0.29
C VAL A 165 -14.20 10.50 -0.47
N ASN A 166 -13.87 9.87 -1.58
CA ASN A 166 -14.81 9.09 -2.35
C ASN A 166 -14.83 7.64 -1.85
N TYR A 167 -15.99 7.02 -2.00
CA TYR A 167 -16.23 5.64 -1.63
C TYR A 167 -15.97 4.72 -2.81
N VAL A 168 -15.40 3.55 -2.52
CA VAL A 168 -15.21 2.47 -3.47
C VAL A 168 -15.89 1.22 -2.94
N LEU A 169 -16.44 0.41 -3.84
CA LEU A 169 -17.01 -0.87 -3.46
C LEU A 169 -15.90 -1.80 -2.97
N SER A 170 -16.11 -2.44 -1.84
CA SER A 170 -15.19 -3.38 -1.23
C SER A 170 -15.93 -4.58 -0.64
N ASN A 171 -15.21 -5.58 -0.21
CA ASN A 171 -15.74 -6.69 0.55
C ASN A 171 -14.87 -6.95 1.77
N GLU A 172 -15.44 -7.55 2.78
CA GLU A 172 -14.72 -7.93 3.99
C GLU A 172 -13.72 -9.06 3.74
N PHE A 173 -12.84 -9.26 4.71
CA PHE A 173 -11.86 -10.33 4.69
C PHE A 173 -12.54 -11.71 4.71
N ALA A 174 -12.57 -12.39 3.57
CA ALA A 174 -13.22 -13.68 3.40
C ALA A 174 -12.19 -14.78 3.05
N GLY A 175 -11.46 -15.26 4.04
CA GLY A 175 -10.63 -16.45 3.90
C GLY A 175 -9.21 -16.26 3.34
N GLY A 176 -8.72 -15.05 3.20
CA GLY A 176 -7.30 -14.80 2.88
C GLY A 176 -6.94 -14.86 1.39
N CYS A 177 -5.82 -15.51 1.07
CA CYS A 177 -5.27 -15.56 -0.28
C CYS A 177 -5.99 -16.56 -1.17
N GLY A 178 -6.01 -16.29 -2.48
CA GLY A 178 -6.56 -17.19 -3.49
C GLY A 178 -7.87 -16.70 -4.11
N THR A 179 -8.41 -17.48 -5.03
CA THR A 179 -9.64 -17.13 -5.76
C THR A 179 -10.82 -16.93 -4.82
N ARG A 180 -11.49 -15.81 -4.95
CA ARG A 180 -12.59 -15.36 -4.10
C ARG A 180 -13.93 -15.52 -4.80
N ASP A 181 -14.93 -15.83 -4.01
CA ASP A 181 -16.33 -15.76 -4.44
C ASP A 181 -16.86 -14.37 -4.05
N LEU A 182 -16.90 -13.46 -5.03
CA LEU A 182 -17.30 -12.07 -4.80
C LEU A 182 -18.76 -11.93 -4.33
N ASP A 183 -19.61 -12.92 -4.62
CA ASP A 183 -21.03 -12.86 -4.25
C ASP A 183 -21.32 -13.43 -2.86
N LYS A 184 -20.38 -14.19 -2.28
CA LYS A 184 -20.51 -14.72 -0.91
C LYS A 184 -20.07 -13.75 0.18
N SER A 185 -19.35 -12.70 -0.19
CA SER A 185 -18.93 -11.66 0.75
C SER A 185 -19.84 -10.45 0.59
N PRO A 186 -20.40 -9.90 1.67
CA PRO A 186 -21.16 -8.67 1.59
C PRO A 186 -20.29 -7.58 0.98
N SER A 187 -20.84 -6.84 0.03
CA SER A 187 -20.19 -5.67 -0.56
C SER A 187 -20.57 -4.44 0.25
N GLN A 188 -19.59 -3.61 0.55
CA GLN A 188 -19.79 -2.36 1.28
C GLN A 188 -19.05 -1.22 0.59
N MET A 189 -19.54 0.01 0.81
CA MET A 189 -18.88 1.22 0.33
C MET A 189 -17.85 1.68 1.35
N SER A 190 -16.56 1.58 0.99
CA SER A 190 -15.44 2.00 1.85
C SER A 190 -14.91 3.38 1.46
N PRO A 191 -14.76 4.33 2.42
CA PRO A 191 -14.19 5.65 2.15
C PRO A 191 -12.67 5.56 2.03
N ASP A 192 -12.12 5.67 0.81
CA ASP A 192 -10.68 5.48 0.60
C ASP A 192 -10.05 6.43 -0.43
N LEU A 193 -10.70 6.67 -1.58
CA LEU A 193 -10.14 7.48 -2.67
C LEU A 193 -10.14 8.98 -2.32
N LEU A 194 -8.98 9.62 -2.33
CA LEU A 194 -8.83 11.05 -2.09
C LEU A 194 -8.82 11.84 -3.41
N LYS A 195 -9.98 12.39 -3.79
CA LYS A 195 -10.11 13.25 -4.96
C LYS A 195 -9.84 14.71 -4.58
N LYS A 196 -8.77 15.30 -5.09
CA LYS A 196 -8.43 16.71 -4.85
C LYS A 196 -9.53 17.62 -5.41
N ALA A 197 -10.38 18.11 -4.54
CA ALA A 197 -11.45 19.08 -4.83
C ALA A 197 -11.95 19.69 -3.52
N ASN A 198 -12.49 20.90 -3.62
CA ASN A 198 -13.08 21.62 -2.48
C ASN A 198 -14.54 22.01 -2.74
N LYS A 199 -15.13 21.58 -3.85
CA LYS A 199 -16.51 21.84 -4.27
C LYS A 199 -17.18 20.52 -4.66
N PHE A 200 -18.38 20.26 -4.11
CA PHE A 200 -19.12 19.02 -4.32
C PHE A 200 -20.60 19.18 -4.01
N GLY A 201 -21.40 18.24 -4.47
CA GLY A 201 -22.78 18.04 -4.00
C GLY A 201 -22.85 16.95 -2.93
N ILE A 202 -23.91 16.95 -2.15
CA ILE A 202 -24.26 15.88 -1.21
C ILE A 202 -25.72 15.46 -1.44
N ASN A 203 -25.96 14.15 -1.50
CA ASN A 203 -27.30 13.63 -1.69
C ASN A 203 -28.11 13.70 -0.40
N SER A 204 -29.40 13.41 -0.47
CA SER A 204 -30.23 13.19 0.72
C SER A 204 -29.71 11.98 1.50
N GLN A 205 -29.64 12.10 2.82
CA GLN A 205 -29.21 11.04 3.73
C GLN A 205 -27.78 10.51 3.40
N GLU A 206 -26.86 11.45 3.17
CA GLU A 206 -25.47 11.14 2.85
C GLU A 206 -24.52 11.81 3.85
N THR A 207 -23.44 11.10 4.18
CA THR A 207 -22.24 11.61 4.86
C THR A 207 -21.10 11.63 3.86
N LYS A 208 -20.40 12.76 3.79
CA LYS A 208 -19.24 12.97 2.92
C LYS A 208 -18.04 13.43 3.72
N PRO A 209 -17.03 12.58 3.88
CA PRO A 209 -15.79 12.94 4.56
C PRO A 209 -14.91 13.80 3.65
N ILE A 210 -14.24 14.79 4.24
CA ILE A 210 -13.30 15.71 3.58
C ILE A 210 -11.96 15.57 4.28
N TRP A 211 -10.96 15.12 3.54
CA TRP A 211 -9.60 14.97 4.01
C TRP A 211 -8.85 16.29 3.87
N ILE A 212 -8.33 16.79 4.98
CA ILE A 212 -7.55 18.02 5.03
C ILE A 212 -6.15 17.67 5.46
N ALA A 213 -5.17 17.90 4.59
CA ALA A 213 -3.77 17.70 4.88
C ALA A 213 -3.04 19.03 4.98
N VAL A 214 -2.16 19.15 5.98
CA VAL A 214 -1.33 20.34 6.22
C VAL A 214 0.13 19.95 6.13
N GLU A 215 0.87 20.55 5.21
CA GLU A 215 2.31 20.37 5.04
C GLU A 215 3.05 21.49 5.80
N ILE A 216 3.58 21.17 6.97
CA ILE A 216 4.31 22.15 7.78
C ILE A 216 5.65 22.44 7.10
N PRO A 217 5.94 23.70 6.69
CA PRO A 217 7.20 24.03 6.06
C PRO A 217 8.41 23.68 6.95
N PRO A 218 9.54 23.20 6.40
CA PRO A 218 10.76 22.90 7.16
C PRO A 218 11.30 24.11 7.94
N GLN A 219 11.03 25.32 7.45
CA GLN A 219 11.45 26.58 8.07
C GLN A 219 10.35 27.26 8.89
N ALA A 220 9.19 26.60 9.12
CA ALA A 220 8.10 27.20 9.88
C ALA A 220 8.56 27.59 11.30
N PRO A 221 8.36 28.82 11.76
CA PRO A 221 8.65 29.19 13.13
C PRO A 221 7.81 28.35 14.11
N PRO A 222 8.41 27.87 15.24
CA PRO A 222 7.65 27.19 16.26
C PRO A 222 6.59 28.07 16.89
N GLY A 223 5.47 27.50 17.29
CA GLY A 223 4.40 28.24 17.96
C GLY A 223 3.00 27.71 17.63
N VAL A 224 2.00 28.34 18.22
CA VAL A 224 0.59 27.99 18.02
C VAL A 224 -0.03 28.95 17.03
N TYR A 225 -0.53 28.42 15.94
CA TYR A 225 -1.19 29.15 14.87
C TYR A 225 -2.67 28.83 14.85
N LYS A 226 -3.49 29.82 14.49
CA LYS A 226 -4.95 29.70 14.36
C LYS A 226 -5.36 29.91 12.91
N GLY A 227 -6.33 29.13 12.46
CA GLY A 227 -6.96 29.22 11.17
C GLY A 227 -8.44 28.87 11.25
N THR A 228 -9.11 28.92 10.12
CA THR A 228 -10.54 28.60 9.97
C THR A 228 -10.73 27.73 8.74
N ILE A 229 -11.57 26.70 8.91
CA ILE A 229 -12.16 25.95 7.81
C ILE A 229 -13.60 26.38 7.68
N SER A 230 -13.97 26.97 6.54
CA SER A 230 -15.33 27.40 6.22
C SER A 230 -16.00 26.35 5.33
N VAL A 231 -17.22 25.98 5.64
CA VAL A 231 -18.09 25.13 4.82
C VAL A 231 -19.30 25.97 4.41
N GLU A 232 -19.39 26.24 3.12
CA GLU A 232 -20.40 27.10 2.51
C GLU A 232 -21.40 26.26 1.74
N SER A 233 -22.68 26.54 1.86
CA SER A 233 -23.75 25.99 1.03
C SER A 233 -24.83 27.03 0.79
N THR A 234 -25.82 26.74 -0.04
CA THR A 234 -27.01 27.57 -0.24
C THR A 234 -27.80 27.80 1.07
N SER A 235 -27.61 26.95 2.09
CA SER A 235 -28.27 27.05 3.39
C SER A 235 -27.48 27.91 4.42
N GLY A 236 -26.32 28.45 4.06
CA GLY A 236 -25.46 29.26 4.90
C GLY A 236 -24.02 28.80 4.97
N THR A 237 -23.26 29.41 5.90
CA THR A 237 -21.83 29.11 6.12
C THR A 237 -21.62 28.70 7.56
N VAL A 238 -20.84 27.60 7.74
CA VAL A 238 -20.35 27.16 9.06
C VAL A 238 -18.83 27.30 9.09
N ASN A 239 -18.34 27.93 10.15
CA ASN A 239 -16.90 28.14 10.36
C ASN A 239 -16.40 27.27 11.51
N HIS A 240 -15.32 26.55 11.26
CA HIS A 240 -14.66 25.68 12.23
C HIS A 240 -13.27 26.21 12.57
N ALA A 241 -12.97 26.34 13.84
CA ALA A 241 -11.63 26.71 14.28
C ALA A 241 -10.67 25.53 14.09
N ILE A 242 -9.50 25.83 13.51
CA ILE A 242 -8.38 24.90 13.39
C ILE A 242 -7.15 25.55 14.04
N THR A 243 -6.53 24.82 14.96
CA THR A 243 -5.30 25.25 15.62
C THR A 243 -4.16 24.33 15.20
N LEU A 244 -3.02 24.90 14.85
CA LEU A 244 -1.80 24.19 14.50
C LEU A 244 -0.68 24.56 15.47
N GLU A 245 -0.20 23.62 16.26
CA GLU A 245 1.04 23.74 17.02
C GLU A 245 2.21 23.23 16.20
N VAL A 246 3.15 24.11 15.86
CA VAL A 246 4.44 23.74 15.26
C VAL A 246 5.43 23.55 16.40
N ILE A 247 5.78 22.30 16.68
CA ILE A 247 6.77 21.91 17.68
C ILE A 247 8.17 22.23 17.14
N ASN A 248 9.08 22.73 17.99
CA ASN A 248 10.45 23.09 17.58
C ASN A 248 11.35 21.88 17.32
N LYS A 249 10.87 20.96 16.51
CA LYS A 249 11.61 19.79 16.00
C LYS A 249 11.51 19.77 14.49
N SER A 250 12.48 19.16 13.84
CA SER A 250 12.49 19.06 12.37
C SER A 250 12.48 17.59 11.96
N LEU A 251 11.54 17.26 11.08
CA LEU A 251 11.54 16.02 10.34
C LEU A 251 12.40 16.23 9.07
N PRO A 252 13.38 15.37 8.78
CA PRO A 252 14.13 15.47 7.55
C PRO A 252 13.25 15.26 6.31
N ALA A 253 13.74 15.69 5.15
CA ALA A 253 13.06 15.43 3.88
C ALA A 253 12.89 13.91 3.65
N PRO A 254 11.83 13.45 2.97
CA PRO A 254 11.55 12.03 2.72
C PRO A 254 12.71 11.23 2.13
N SER A 255 13.52 11.86 1.29
CA SER A 255 14.73 11.23 0.73
C SER A 255 15.81 10.92 1.78
N ALA A 256 15.78 11.56 2.94
CA ALA A 256 16.71 11.35 4.05
C ALA A 256 16.09 10.53 5.20
N TRP A 257 14.88 10.03 5.06
CA TRP A 257 14.29 9.12 6.05
C TRP A 257 15.07 7.80 6.08
N SER A 258 15.20 7.22 7.26
CA SER A 258 15.88 5.93 7.45
C SER A 258 14.94 4.75 7.19
N PHE A 259 13.63 4.98 7.26
CA PHE A 259 12.62 3.96 6.99
C PHE A 259 12.78 3.38 5.58
N HIS A 260 13.03 2.08 5.50
CA HIS A 260 13.19 1.38 4.24
C HIS A 260 11.81 0.96 3.69
N LEU A 261 11.21 1.86 2.91
CA LEU A 261 9.94 1.60 2.25
C LEU A 261 10.17 0.93 0.90
N ASP A 262 9.52 -0.22 0.67
CA ASP A 262 9.47 -0.91 -0.62
C ASP A 262 8.03 -1.24 -1.02
N LEU A 263 7.40 -0.35 -1.78
CA LEU A 263 6.10 -0.59 -2.41
C LEU A 263 6.33 -0.90 -3.89
N TRP A 264 5.95 -2.11 -4.34
CA TRP A 264 6.20 -2.55 -5.71
C TRP A 264 5.34 -1.81 -6.71
N GLN A 265 5.98 -1.22 -7.71
CA GLN A 265 5.32 -0.41 -8.73
C GLN A 265 4.94 -1.26 -9.94
N ASN A 266 3.71 -1.05 -10.49
CA ASN A 266 3.26 -1.63 -11.74
C ASN A 266 3.04 -0.54 -12.81
N PRO A 267 4.01 -0.25 -13.67
CA PRO A 267 3.84 0.73 -14.74
C PRO A 267 2.82 0.28 -15.80
N TYR A 268 2.61 -1.00 -15.95
CA TYR A 268 1.72 -1.58 -16.97
C TYR A 268 0.25 -1.28 -16.68
N ALA A 269 -0.15 -1.33 -15.41
CA ALA A 269 -1.49 -0.92 -14.99
C ALA A 269 -1.79 0.56 -15.33
N VAL A 270 -0.77 1.42 -15.31
CA VAL A 270 -0.92 2.84 -15.66
C VAL A 270 -1.24 3.00 -17.15
N ALA A 271 -0.53 2.28 -18.01
CA ALA A 271 -0.78 2.33 -19.45
C ALA A 271 -2.18 1.79 -19.80
N ARG A 272 -2.54 0.62 -19.27
CA ARG A 272 -3.86 0.02 -19.51
C ARG A 272 -4.99 0.92 -19.05
N PHE A 273 -4.94 1.40 -17.81
CA PHE A 273 -6.02 2.22 -17.25
C PHE A 273 -6.26 3.50 -18.04
N ASN A 274 -5.21 4.11 -18.56
CA ASN A 274 -5.30 5.38 -19.31
C ASN A 274 -5.40 5.17 -20.83
N GLY A 275 -5.39 3.93 -21.34
CA GLY A 275 -5.47 3.64 -22.76
C GLY A 275 -4.31 4.21 -23.58
N VAL A 276 -3.10 4.30 -22.98
CA VAL A 276 -1.92 4.87 -23.64
C VAL A 276 -0.92 3.79 -24.01
N LYS A 277 -0.12 4.07 -25.05
CA LYS A 277 0.94 3.17 -25.50
C LYS A 277 2.02 3.06 -24.42
N LEU A 278 2.42 1.82 -24.10
CA LEU A 278 3.54 1.57 -23.19
C LEU A 278 4.79 2.32 -23.62
N TRP A 279 5.42 2.95 -22.63
CA TRP A 279 6.70 3.67 -22.78
C TRP A 279 6.66 4.85 -23.74
N SER A 280 5.45 5.28 -24.17
CA SER A 280 5.25 6.55 -24.87
C SER A 280 5.47 7.74 -23.94
N GLN A 281 5.58 8.95 -24.51
CA GLN A 281 5.72 10.17 -23.70
C GLN A 281 4.48 10.40 -22.82
N GLU A 282 3.28 10.06 -23.29
CA GLU A 282 2.05 10.12 -22.50
C GLU A 282 2.12 9.20 -21.29
N HIS A 283 2.59 7.95 -21.48
CA HIS A 283 2.77 7.01 -20.39
C HIS A 283 3.78 7.53 -19.36
N ILE A 284 4.93 8.05 -19.78
CA ILE A 284 5.93 8.66 -18.91
C ILE A 284 5.36 9.84 -18.12
N ASN A 285 4.55 10.68 -18.76
CA ASN A 285 3.89 11.82 -18.12
C ASN A 285 2.89 11.38 -17.03
N LEU A 286 2.24 10.22 -17.19
CA LEU A 286 1.34 9.63 -16.20
C LEU A 286 2.07 8.92 -15.06
N LEU A 287 3.21 8.29 -15.34
CA LEU A 287 4.05 7.61 -14.34
C LEU A 287 4.73 8.60 -13.39
N LYS A 288 5.25 9.70 -13.92
CA LYS A 288 6.06 10.66 -13.14
C LYS A 288 5.36 11.19 -11.87
N PRO A 289 4.09 11.62 -11.89
CA PRO A 289 3.38 12.06 -10.68
C PRO A 289 3.20 10.94 -9.65
N LEU A 290 2.95 9.70 -10.10
CA LEU A 290 2.83 8.53 -9.22
C LEU A 290 4.15 8.23 -8.51
N LEU A 291 5.26 8.19 -9.25
CA LEU A 291 6.59 7.96 -8.69
C LEU A 291 7.02 9.11 -7.78
N THR A 292 6.67 10.35 -8.11
CA THR A 292 6.94 11.52 -7.25
C THR A 292 6.19 11.43 -5.92
N MET A 293 4.90 11.05 -5.96
CA MET A 293 4.09 10.85 -4.76
C MET A 293 4.66 9.73 -3.88
N LEU A 294 5.14 8.66 -4.50
CA LEU A 294 5.78 7.54 -3.82
C LEU A 294 7.12 7.96 -3.18
N ALA A 295 7.95 8.72 -3.90
CA ALA A 295 9.21 9.28 -3.38
C ALA A 295 8.97 10.20 -2.17
N GLN A 296 7.88 10.98 -2.18
CA GLN A 296 7.46 11.82 -1.05
C GLN A 296 6.97 11.04 0.17
N ALA A 297 6.72 9.74 0.03
CA ALA A 297 6.49 8.82 1.16
C ALA A 297 7.76 8.13 1.64
N GLY A 298 8.91 8.41 1.02
CA GLY A 298 10.22 7.85 1.44
C GLY A 298 10.58 6.53 0.78
N GLN A 299 9.99 6.18 -0.38
CA GLN A 299 10.34 4.99 -1.15
C GLN A 299 11.84 4.88 -1.42
N LYS A 300 12.38 3.65 -1.25
CA LYS A 300 13.80 3.36 -1.46
C LYS A 300 14.09 2.53 -2.71
N CYS A 301 13.16 1.64 -3.09
CA CYS A 301 13.36 0.62 -4.09
C CYS A 301 12.61 0.93 -5.39
N ILE A 302 13.25 0.70 -6.53
CA ILE A 302 12.66 0.73 -7.86
C ILE A 302 12.35 -0.71 -8.26
N THR A 303 11.07 -1.04 -8.53
CA THR A 303 10.66 -2.37 -8.97
C THR A 303 10.86 -2.50 -10.47
N THR A 304 11.74 -3.39 -10.91
CA THR A 304 11.98 -3.71 -12.32
C THR A 304 11.81 -5.19 -12.59
N THR A 305 11.55 -5.55 -13.84
CA THR A 305 11.40 -6.94 -14.28
C THR A 305 12.45 -7.31 -15.33
N LEU A 306 13.19 -8.39 -15.05
CA LEU A 306 14.21 -8.93 -15.97
C LEU A 306 13.58 -9.82 -17.04
N ILE A 307 12.43 -10.41 -16.71
CA ILE A 307 11.72 -11.40 -17.50
C ILE A 307 10.24 -11.06 -17.58
N GLU A 308 9.53 -11.75 -18.45
CA GLU A 308 8.09 -11.64 -18.62
C GLU A 308 7.36 -12.27 -17.43
N ASP A 309 6.39 -11.54 -16.88
CA ASP A 309 5.43 -11.93 -15.85
C ASP A 309 5.99 -12.81 -14.71
N PRO A 310 6.93 -12.30 -13.91
CA PRO A 310 7.60 -13.09 -12.86
C PRO A 310 6.65 -13.62 -11.78
N TRP A 311 5.43 -13.10 -11.69
CA TRP A 311 4.39 -13.49 -10.71
C TRP A 311 3.24 -14.31 -11.31
N ALA A 312 3.34 -14.76 -12.58
CA ALA A 312 2.37 -15.62 -13.26
C ALA A 312 0.90 -15.18 -13.13
N GLY A 313 0.61 -13.94 -13.50
CA GLY A 313 -0.76 -13.39 -13.57
C GLY A 313 -1.44 -13.20 -12.22
N GLN A 314 -0.69 -12.86 -11.18
CA GLN A 314 -1.28 -12.51 -9.87
C GLN A 314 -1.97 -11.15 -9.85
N THR A 315 -1.68 -10.28 -10.82
CA THR A 315 -2.27 -8.95 -10.98
C THR A 315 -3.17 -8.90 -12.21
N PHE A 316 -4.05 -7.89 -12.30
CA PHE A 316 -4.91 -7.72 -13.48
C PHE A 316 -4.09 -7.47 -14.74
N ASP A 317 -3.07 -6.62 -14.63
CA ASP A 317 -2.08 -6.36 -15.68
C ASP A 317 -0.81 -7.14 -15.37
N PRO A 318 -0.38 -8.07 -16.24
CA PRO A 318 0.87 -8.77 -16.06
C PRO A 318 2.06 -7.81 -16.21
N TYR A 319 3.17 -8.13 -15.58
CA TYR A 319 4.39 -7.36 -15.75
C TYR A 319 5.16 -7.86 -16.97
N GLY A 320 5.33 -7.01 -17.96
CA GLY A 320 6.23 -7.29 -19.08
C GLY A 320 7.69 -7.25 -18.67
N SER A 321 8.56 -7.90 -19.44
CA SER A 321 10.01 -7.73 -19.28
C SER A 321 10.42 -6.30 -19.65
N MET A 322 11.24 -5.67 -18.81
CA MET A 322 11.86 -4.37 -19.13
C MET A 322 13.15 -4.53 -19.93
N ILE A 323 13.58 -5.77 -20.18
CA ILE A 323 14.75 -6.11 -20.98
C ILE A 323 14.30 -7.03 -22.10
N LYS A 324 14.64 -6.67 -23.35
CA LYS A 324 14.34 -7.54 -24.49
C LYS A 324 15.46 -8.56 -24.65
N TRP A 325 15.12 -9.83 -24.53
CA TRP A 325 16.03 -10.94 -24.72
C TRP A 325 15.94 -11.46 -26.15
N VAL A 326 17.08 -11.54 -26.83
CA VAL A 326 17.14 -12.03 -28.20
C VAL A 326 18.24 -13.10 -28.31
N LYS A 327 17.88 -14.30 -28.75
CA LYS A 327 18.81 -15.32 -29.14
C LYS A 327 19.06 -15.20 -30.63
N LYS A 328 20.29 -14.82 -31.01
CA LYS A 328 20.67 -14.60 -32.42
C LYS A 328 20.74 -15.89 -33.20
N ALA A 329 20.73 -15.79 -34.55
CA ALA A 329 20.80 -16.94 -35.45
C ALA A 329 22.07 -17.77 -35.27
N ASP A 330 23.18 -17.15 -34.82
CA ASP A 330 24.46 -17.81 -34.50
C ASP A 330 24.48 -18.45 -33.10
N GLY A 331 23.37 -18.36 -32.33
CA GLY A 331 23.22 -18.91 -30.99
C GLY A 331 23.70 -18.00 -29.85
N THR A 332 24.29 -16.84 -30.16
CA THR A 332 24.68 -15.85 -29.14
C THR A 332 23.48 -15.08 -28.62
N TRP A 333 23.65 -14.41 -27.47
CA TRP A 333 22.61 -13.59 -26.87
C TRP A 333 22.84 -12.10 -27.11
N SER A 334 21.74 -11.34 -27.19
CA SER A 334 21.73 -9.90 -27.22
C SER A 334 20.59 -9.39 -26.34
N TYR A 335 20.84 -8.30 -25.60
CA TYR A 335 19.91 -7.73 -24.65
C TYR A 335 19.70 -6.25 -24.95
N ASP A 336 18.43 -5.80 -24.98
CA ASP A 336 18.09 -4.39 -25.13
C ASP A 336 17.55 -3.87 -23.79
N TYR A 337 18.27 -2.94 -23.20
CA TYR A 337 17.99 -2.32 -21.91
C TYR A 337 17.23 -0.99 -22.02
N SER A 338 16.77 -0.58 -23.19
CA SER A 338 16.20 0.75 -23.41
C SER A 338 15.02 1.05 -22.50
N VAL A 339 14.11 0.10 -22.29
CA VAL A 339 12.96 0.23 -21.38
C VAL A 339 13.41 0.23 -19.92
N PHE A 340 14.32 -0.65 -19.54
CA PHE A 340 14.89 -0.71 -18.20
C PHE A 340 15.55 0.62 -17.83
N ASP A 341 16.39 1.17 -18.70
CA ASP A 341 17.07 2.44 -18.51
C ASP A 341 16.09 3.60 -18.40
N LEU A 342 15.11 3.64 -19.28
CA LEU A 342 14.07 4.68 -19.27
C LEU A 342 13.33 4.70 -17.93
N TYR A 343 12.89 3.54 -17.45
CA TYR A 343 12.11 3.44 -16.23
C TYR A 343 12.94 3.73 -14.99
N VAL A 344 14.16 3.19 -14.89
CA VAL A 344 15.07 3.45 -13.77
C VAL A 344 15.42 4.94 -13.69
N ASN A 345 15.75 5.58 -14.82
CA ASN A 345 16.03 7.01 -14.86
C ASN A 345 14.80 7.84 -14.41
N LEU A 346 13.60 7.51 -14.91
CA LEU A 346 12.36 8.19 -14.52
C LEU A 346 12.12 8.09 -13.01
N ALA A 347 12.31 6.92 -12.43
CA ALA A 347 12.15 6.71 -10.99
C ALA A 347 13.20 7.50 -10.19
N MET A 348 14.45 7.51 -10.64
CA MET A 348 15.53 8.28 -10.01
C MET A 348 15.30 9.79 -10.10
N GLU A 349 14.83 10.30 -11.24
CA GLU A 349 14.45 11.70 -11.42
C GLU A 349 13.27 12.10 -10.54
N SER A 350 12.33 11.15 -10.29
CA SER A 350 11.20 11.34 -9.39
C SER A 350 11.58 11.32 -7.91
N GLY A 351 12.82 10.92 -7.57
CA GLY A 351 13.35 10.93 -6.20
C GLY A 351 13.64 9.56 -5.58
N ILE A 352 13.36 8.44 -6.27
CA ILE A 352 13.63 7.07 -5.79
C ILE A 352 15.01 6.64 -6.30
N LYS A 353 16.04 6.59 -5.44
CA LYS A 353 17.45 6.52 -5.89
C LYS A 353 18.31 5.45 -5.21
N GLU A 354 17.82 4.77 -4.17
CA GLU A 354 18.71 3.98 -3.30
C GLU A 354 18.95 2.58 -3.82
N GLN A 355 17.90 1.90 -4.33
CA GLN A 355 17.97 0.49 -4.71
C GLN A 355 17.15 0.21 -5.97
N ILE A 356 17.65 -0.69 -6.82
CA ILE A 356 16.95 -1.22 -8.00
C ILE A 356 16.72 -2.71 -7.74
N ASN A 357 15.47 -3.11 -7.57
CA ASN A 357 15.06 -4.49 -7.37
C ASN A 357 14.65 -5.11 -8.71
N CYS A 358 15.38 -6.16 -9.13
CA CYS A 358 15.25 -6.78 -10.44
C CYS A 358 14.60 -8.17 -10.33
N TYR A 359 13.32 -8.29 -10.64
CA TYR A 359 12.52 -9.51 -10.58
C TYR A 359 12.57 -10.27 -11.91
N SER A 360 12.75 -11.57 -12.00
CA SER A 360 13.30 -12.46 -11.01
C SER A 360 14.06 -13.59 -11.68
N MET A 361 15.08 -14.09 -11.03
CA MET A 361 15.79 -15.30 -11.49
C MET A 361 15.02 -16.58 -11.14
N VAL A 362 14.07 -16.52 -10.22
CA VAL A 362 13.18 -17.64 -9.83
C VAL A 362 11.72 -17.17 -9.90
N PRO A 363 11.14 -17.06 -11.10
CA PRO A 363 9.74 -16.66 -11.27
C PRO A 363 8.77 -17.77 -10.87
N VAL A 364 7.50 -17.44 -10.68
CA VAL A 364 6.46 -18.46 -10.50
C VAL A 364 6.38 -19.34 -11.76
N GLY A 365 6.51 -20.66 -11.55
CA GLY A 365 6.48 -21.64 -12.63
C GLY A 365 7.76 -21.71 -13.47
N ASN A 366 8.84 -21.02 -13.06
CA ASN A 366 10.19 -21.10 -13.67
C ASN A 366 10.20 -20.96 -15.21
N LYS A 367 9.33 -20.04 -15.75
CA LYS A 367 9.19 -19.83 -17.19
C LYS A 367 10.00 -18.61 -17.64
N PHE A 368 10.74 -18.81 -18.75
CA PHE A 368 11.58 -17.77 -19.36
C PHE A 368 11.29 -17.68 -20.86
N SER A 369 11.14 -16.47 -21.37
CA SER A 369 10.79 -16.20 -22.77
C SER A 369 11.82 -15.29 -23.41
N TRP A 370 12.12 -15.54 -24.69
CA TRP A 370 12.97 -14.71 -25.52
C TRP A 370 12.58 -14.78 -27.00
N PHE A 371 12.95 -13.79 -27.77
CA PHE A 371 12.83 -13.84 -29.22
C PHE A 371 14.00 -14.63 -29.83
N ASP A 372 13.71 -15.65 -30.59
CA ASP A 372 14.69 -16.46 -31.32
C ASP A 372 14.75 -16.03 -32.79
N GLU A 373 15.86 -15.44 -33.20
CA GLU A 373 16.03 -14.94 -34.59
C GLU A 373 16.00 -16.07 -35.63
N LYS A 374 16.54 -17.27 -35.30
CA LYS A 374 16.59 -18.39 -36.22
C LYS A 374 15.21 -18.89 -36.61
N SER A 375 14.27 -18.95 -35.65
CA SER A 375 12.90 -19.38 -35.90
C SER A 375 11.95 -18.20 -36.15
N SER A 376 12.40 -16.95 -35.91
CA SER A 376 11.58 -15.73 -35.93
C SER A 376 10.35 -15.81 -35.01
N LYS A 377 10.50 -16.48 -33.84
CA LYS A 377 9.42 -16.71 -32.89
C LYS A 377 9.87 -16.42 -31.46
N THR A 378 8.90 -16.10 -30.60
CA THR A 378 9.13 -16.13 -29.16
C THR A 378 9.15 -17.58 -28.69
N ILE A 379 10.24 -17.95 -28.03
CA ILE A 379 10.42 -19.26 -27.40
C ILE A 379 10.22 -19.09 -25.89
N THR A 380 9.47 -19.99 -25.29
CA THR A 380 9.31 -20.07 -23.83
C THR A 380 9.78 -21.43 -23.38
N ILE A 381 10.63 -21.45 -22.36
CA ILE A 381 11.07 -22.69 -21.70
C ILE A 381 10.72 -22.64 -20.22
N GLU A 382 10.64 -23.83 -19.62
CA GLU A 382 10.63 -24.01 -18.18
C GLU A 382 12.03 -24.50 -17.77
N SER A 383 12.67 -23.83 -16.82
CA SER A 383 14.03 -24.16 -16.39
C SER A 383 14.25 -23.78 -14.94
N ILE A 384 14.66 -24.73 -14.13
CA ILE A 384 14.86 -24.55 -12.69
C ILE A 384 16.34 -24.31 -12.35
N PRO A 385 16.65 -23.58 -11.27
CA PRO A 385 18.00 -23.40 -10.75
C PRO A 385 18.75 -24.73 -10.57
N GLY A 386 20.04 -24.77 -10.93
CA GLY A 386 20.89 -25.97 -10.89
C GLY A 386 20.83 -26.85 -12.14
N THR A 387 20.04 -26.47 -13.16
CA THR A 387 20.08 -27.12 -14.46
C THR A 387 21.05 -26.39 -15.40
N LYS A 388 21.73 -27.15 -16.28
CA LYS A 388 22.66 -26.55 -17.24
C LYS A 388 22.00 -25.50 -18.13
N ALA A 389 20.78 -25.72 -18.57
CA ALA A 389 20.02 -24.76 -19.39
C ALA A 389 19.80 -23.44 -18.69
N TYR A 390 19.45 -23.49 -17.39
CA TYR A 390 19.30 -22.32 -16.54
C TYR A 390 20.62 -21.57 -16.38
N GLU A 391 21.69 -22.28 -16.03
CA GLU A 391 22.99 -21.68 -15.77
C GLU A 391 23.61 -21.05 -17.04
N ASP A 392 23.54 -21.73 -18.19
CA ASP A 392 24.04 -21.20 -19.45
C ASP A 392 23.34 -19.90 -19.87
N MET A 393 22.02 -19.86 -19.74
CA MET A 393 21.21 -18.68 -20.04
C MET A 393 21.56 -17.51 -19.10
N TRP A 394 21.54 -17.75 -17.80
CA TRP A 394 21.78 -16.70 -16.81
C TRP A 394 23.25 -16.26 -16.74
N THR A 395 24.22 -17.13 -16.98
CA THR A 395 25.64 -16.75 -17.08
C THR A 395 25.87 -15.72 -18.18
N SER A 396 25.26 -15.94 -19.35
CA SER A 396 25.37 -14.98 -20.45
C SER A 396 24.74 -13.64 -20.09
N PHE A 397 23.52 -13.68 -19.54
CA PHE A 397 22.81 -12.47 -19.13
C PHE A 397 23.55 -11.71 -18.03
N LEU A 398 23.92 -12.36 -16.95
CA LEU A 398 24.56 -11.70 -15.80
C LEU A 398 25.89 -11.04 -16.18
N ARG A 399 26.66 -11.64 -17.08
CA ARG A 399 27.89 -11.03 -17.59
C ARG A 399 27.61 -9.71 -18.32
N ASP A 400 26.63 -9.70 -19.22
CA ASP A 400 26.26 -8.53 -20.01
C ASP A 400 25.60 -7.47 -19.12
N PHE A 401 24.66 -7.90 -18.28
CA PHE A 401 23.93 -7.00 -17.37
C PHE A 401 24.86 -6.30 -16.36
N LYS A 402 25.85 -7.01 -15.79
CA LYS A 402 26.86 -6.38 -14.91
C LYS A 402 27.65 -5.30 -15.66
N ALA A 403 28.06 -5.57 -16.89
CA ALA A 403 28.78 -4.57 -17.70
C ALA A 403 27.91 -3.34 -17.97
N HIS A 404 26.64 -3.55 -18.32
CA HIS A 404 25.65 -2.48 -18.50
C HIS A 404 25.44 -1.67 -17.22
N LEU A 405 25.17 -2.30 -16.09
CA LEU A 405 24.99 -1.65 -14.78
C LEU A 405 26.23 -0.87 -14.35
N LYS A 406 27.42 -1.39 -14.62
CA LYS A 406 28.68 -0.70 -14.34
C LYS A 406 28.81 0.56 -15.18
N ALA A 407 28.50 0.49 -16.48
CA ALA A 407 28.51 1.64 -17.37
C ALA A 407 27.53 2.74 -16.96
N LYS A 408 26.38 2.37 -16.39
CA LYS A 408 25.37 3.30 -15.82
C LYS A 408 25.68 3.80 -14.42
N GLY A 409 26.66 3.24 -13.72
CA GLY A 409 26.93 3.56 -12.31
C GLY A 409 25.89 2.98 -11.34
N TRP A 410 25.17 1.94 -11.74
CA TRP A 410 24.06 1.35 -10.97
C TRP A 410 24.39 0.03 -10.27
N LEU A 411 25.54 -0.58 -10.56
CA LEU A 411 25.91 -1.91 -10.08
C LEU A 411 25.77 -2.03 -8.54
N ASN A 412 26.28 -1.08 -7.80
CA ASN A 412 26.30 -1.12 -6.32
C ASN A 412 24.92 -0.92 -5.66
N LYS A 413 23.92 -0.49 -6.42
CA LYS A 413 22.54 -0.29 -5.94
C LYS A 413 21.55 -1.28 -6.52
N THR A 414 21.99 -2.21 -7.36
CA THR A 414 21.13 -3.21 -7.98
C THR A 414 21.13 -4.50 -7.16
N ALA A 415 19.94 -5.04 -6.94
CA ALA A 415 19.71 -6.33 -6.31
C ALA A 415 18.90 -7.23 -7.26
N ILE A 416 19.29 -8.50 -7.35
CA ILE A 416 18.42 -9.54 -7.88
C ILE A 416 17.34 -9.78 -6.84
N ALA A 417 16.09 -9.60 -7.24
CA ALA A 417 14.96 -9.62 -6.34
C ALA A 417 14.16 -10.92 -6.49
N LEU A 418 13.73 -11.45 -5.35
CA LEU A 418 13.07 -12.73 -5.19
C LEU A 418 11.81 -12.56 -4.34
N ASP A 419 10.81 -13.37 -4.66
CA ASP A 419 9.57 -13.49 -3.90
C ASP A 419 9.51 -14.85 -3.19
N GLU A 420 8.42 -15.17 -2.51
CA GLU A 420 8.20 -16.44 -1.82
C GLU A 420 8.39 -17.63 -2.77
N ARG A 421 9.45 -18.42 -2.55
CA ARG A 421 9.80 -19.61 -3.34
C ARG A 421 10.30 -20.71 -2.42
N GLU A 422 10.37 -21.92 -2.97
CA GLU A 422 10.89 -23.08 -2.25
C GLU A 422 12.37 -22.91 -1.87
N GLU A 423 12.72 -23.32 -0.66
CA GLU A 423 14.07 -23.15 -0.09
C GLU A 423 15.15 -23.74 -0.98
N GLU A 424 14.94 -24.94 -1.54
CA GLU A 424 15.91 -25.64 -2.38
C GLU A 424 16.21 -24.86 -3.68
N GLU A 425 15.20 -24.31 -4.35
CA GLU A 425 15.39 -23.50 -5.56
C GLU A 425 16.16 -22.21 -5.23
N MET A 426 15.85 -21.61 -4.09
CA MET A 426 16.52 -20.40 -3.61
C MET A 426 17.99 -20.67 -3.27
N GLU A 427 18.29 -21.77 -2.58
CA GLU A 427 19.67 -22.16 -2.26
C GLU A 427 20.51 -22.35 -3.55
N LYS A 428 19.98 -23.10 -4.52
CA LYS A 428 20.68 -23.34 -5.80
C LYS A 428 20.93 -22.04 -6.56
N MET A 429 19.90 -21.18 -6.66
CA MET A 429 20.05 -19.89 -7.32
C MET A 429 21.05 -18.99 -6.59
N PHE A 430 21.01 -18.97 -5.25
CA PHE A 430 21.92 -18.18 -4.45
C PHE A 430 23.39 -18.58 -4.67
N VAL A 431 23.70 -19.89 -4.66
CA VAL A 431 25.06 -20.41 -4.93
C VAL A 431 25.50 -19.98 -6.33
N PHE A 432 24.67 -20.22 -7.33
CA PHE A 432 24.95 -19.84 -8.71
C PHE A 432 25.21 -18.33 -8.87
N LEU A 433 24.36 -17.48 -8.27
CA LEU A 433 24.52 -16.02 -8.38
C LEU A 433 25.81 -15.54 -7.71
N LYS A 434 26.20 -16.14 -6.58
CA LYS A 434 27.45 -15.80 -5.88
C LYS A 434 28.69 -16.16 -6.68
N GLU A 435 28.63 -17.19 -7.51
CA GLU A 435 29.71 -17.56 -8.44
C GLU A 435 29.73 -16.68 -9.69
N ALA A 436 28.56 -16.48 -10.31
CA ALA A 436 28.46 -15.78 -11.59
C ALA A 436 28.51 -14.25 -11.47
N ALA A 437 27.97 -13.69 -10.37
CA ALA A 437 27.85 -12.25 -10.19
C ALA A 437 27.90 -11.84 -8.70
N PRO A 438 29.02 -12.07 -7.99
CA PRO A 438 29.16 -11.81 -6.55
C PRO A 438 28.96 -10.33 -6.16
N GLU A 439 29.09 -9.42 -7.13
CA GLU A 439 28.89 -7.98 -6.94
C GLU A 439 27.42 -7.58 -6.80
N LEU A 440 26.50 -8.38 -7.33
CA LEU A 440 25.07 -8.10 -7.23
C LEU A 440 24.55 -8.44 -5.84
N LYS A 441 23.75 -7.54 -5.32
CA LYS A 441 23.01 -7.76 -4.06
C LYS A 441 21.85 -8.72 -4.31
N ILE A 442 21.29 -9.24 -3.22
CA ILE A 442 20.05 -10.03 -3.25
C ILE A 442 19.03 -9.32 -2.36
N SER A 443 17.84 -9.08 -2.90
CA SER A 443 16.64 -8.69 -2.17
C SER A 443 15.64 -9.84 -2.16
N MET A 444 14.96 -10.08 -1.05
CA MET A 444 14.01 -11.18 -0.92
C MET A 444 12.86 -10.80 -0.02
N ALA A 445 11.63 -11.05 -0.49
CA ALA A 445 10.43 -11.07 0.33
C ALA A 445 9.99 -12.53 0.55
N GLY A 446 9.76 -12.95 1.80
CA GLY A 446 9.34 -14.33 2.05
C GLY A 446 9.66 -14.86 3.44
N PHE A 447 9.95 -16.16 3.48
CA PHE A 447 10.25 -16.87 4.71
C PHE A 447 11.72 -16.75 5.12
N TYR A 448 11.99 -16.88 6.40
CA TYR A 448 13.36 -16.88 6.90
C TYR A 448 13.99 -18.28 6.77
N TYR A 449 14.95 -18.41 5.88
CA TYR A 449 15.74 -19.62 5.70
C TYR A 449 17.12 -19.45 6.33
N GLY A 450 17.38 -20.15 7.40
CA GLY A 450 18.59 -19.98 8.22
C GLY A 450 19.93 -20.05 7.47
N LYS A 451 19.99 -20.80 6.37
CA LYS A 451 21.20 -20.97 5.56
C LYS A 451 21.51 -19.77 4.66
N ILE A 452 20.50 -19.19 4.02
CA ILE A 452 20.70 -18.14 2.98
C ILE A 452 20.40 -16.73 3.47
N ASN A 453 19.39 -16.54 4.33
CA ASN A 453 18.97 -15.21 4.78
C ASN A 453 20.07 -14.37 5.44
N PRO A 454 21.05 -14.94 6.17
CA PRO A 454 22.16 -14.14 6.73
C PRO A 454 22.98 -13.38 5.68
N ALA A 455 22.98 -13.83 4.41
CA ALA A 455 23.73 -13.20 3.33
C ALA A 455 22.84 -12.38 2.35
N ILE A 456 21.53 -12.34 2.55
CA ILE A 456 20.60 -11.52 1.76
C ILE A 456 20.73 -10.07 2.20
N TYR A 457 21.02 -9.18 1.26
CA TYR A 457 21.22 -7.75 1.57
C TYR A 457 19.95 -7.09 2.11
N ASP A 458 18.82 -7.30 1.46
CA ASP A 458 17.53 -6.72 1.80
C ASP A 458 16.49 -7.84 1.97
N PHE A 459 16.14 -8.13 3.21
CA PHE A 459 15.21 -9.21 3.55
C PHE A 459 13.93 -8.64 4.13
N SER A 460 12.79 -8.95 3.50
CA SER A 460 11.46 -8.63 4.01
C SER A 460 10.76 -9.89 4.50
N SER A 461 10.46 -9.96 5.79
CA SER A 461 9.83 -11.10 6.43
C SER A 461 8.32 -11.08 6.27
N ASN A 462 7.73 -12.21 5.90
CA ASN A 462 6.29 -12.40 6.02
C ASN A 462 5.84 -12.19 7.48
N TRP A 463 4.74 -11.45 7.69
CA TRP A 463 4.17 -11.19 9.02
C TRP A 463 4.07 -12.43 9.92
N ARG A 464 3.72 -13.59 9.35
CA ARG A 464 3.58 -14.85 10.09
C ARG A 464 4.87 -15.33 10.74
N HIS A 465 6.00 -14.80 10.32
CA HIS A 465 7.34 -15.22 10.76
C HIS A 465 8.11 -14.12 11.50
N VAL A 466 7.52 -12.94 11.72
CA VAL A 466 8.23 -11.82 12.38
C VAL A 466 8.66 -12.17 13.81
N ASP A 467 7.90 -12.97 14.54
CA ASP A 467 8.26 -13.43 15.89
C ASP A 467 9.46 -14.39 15.91
N THR A 468 9.76 -15.05 14.79
CA THR A 468 10.94 -15.94 14.67
C THR A 468 12.23 -15.17 14.39
N LEU A 469 12.11 -13.92 13.96
CA LEU A 469 13.22 -12.99 13.82
C LEU A 469 13.47 -12.31 15.16
N ALA A 470 14.04 -13.06 16.12
CA ALA A 470 14.42 -12.47 17.40
C ALA A 470 15.22 -11.19 17.18
N GLY A 471 15.09 -10.22 18.08
CA GLY A 471 15.83 -8.95 18.01
C GLY A 471 17.31 -9.12 17.69
N ASP A 472 17.93 -10.16 18.23
CA ASP A 472 19.33 -10.52 17.97
C ASP A 472 19.65 -10.76 16.49
N VAL A 473 18.74 -11.41 15.73
CA VAL A 473 18.92 -11.65 14.28
C VAL A 473 18.84 -10.34 13.52
N ILE A 474 17.83 -9.50 13.79
CA ILE A 474 17.67 -8.19 13.16
C ILE A 474 18.87 -7.30 13.46
N ASP A 475 19.30 -7.27 14.72
CA ASP A 475 20.45 -6.46 15.16
C ASP A 475 21.77 -6.95 14.56
N ALA A 476 21.98 -8.26 14.44
CA ALA A 476 23.16 -8.83 13.78
C ALA A 476 23.20 -8.45 12.29
N ARG A 477 22.06 -8.55 11.60
CA ARG A 477 21.92 -8.13 10.20
C ARG A 477 22.21 -6.63 10.02
N ARG A 478 21.65 -5.80 10.91
CA ARG A 478 21.89 -4.34 10.89
C ARG A 478 23.36 -4.00 11.13
N ARG A 479 24.04 -4.66 12.08
CA ARG A 479 25.49 -4.48 12.31
C ARG A 479 26.32 -4.85 11.09
N SER A 480 25.84 -5.78 10.26
CA SER A 480 26.48 -6.18 8.99
C SER A 480 26.08 -5.28 7.81
N GLY A 481 25.35 -4.20 8.03
CA GLY A 481 24.89 -3.28 6.98
C GLY A 481 23.75 -3.84 6.11
N LEU A 482 23.08 -4.91 6.55
CA LEU A 482 21.96 -5.54 5.86
C LEU A 482 20.65 -4.89 6.30
N LYS A 483 19.63 -4.95 5.44
CA LYS A 483 18.28 -4.44 5.71
C LYS A 483 17.34 -5.57 6.10
N THR A 484 16.46 -5.29 7.05
CA THR A 484 15.43 -6.22 7.48
C THR A 484 14.11 -5.48 7.63
N THR A 485 13.16 -5.78 6.75
CA THR A 485 11.80 -5.24 6.78
C THR A 485 10.80 -6.36 7.01
N TYR A 486 9.52 -6.03 7.04
CA TYR A 486 8.44 -6.99 7.07
C TYR A 486 7.32 -6.58 6.10
N TYR A 487 6.42 -7.50 5.79
CA TYR A 487 5.26 -7.24 4.99
C TYR A 487 4.01 -7.94 5.51
N VAL A 488 2.86 -7.34 5.16
CA VAL A 488 1.54 -7.95 5.31
C VAL A 488 0.95 -8.18 3.92
N ALA A 489 0.13 -9.21 3.78
CA ALA A 489 -0.51 -9.60 2.53
C ALA A 489 -1.89 -10.21 2.79
N CYS A 490 -2.50 -10.74 1.75
CA CYS A 490 -3.85 -11.33 1.72
C CYS A 490 -4.20 -12.28 2.87
N GLY A 491 -3.22 -12.96 3.47
CA GLY A 491 -3.43 -13.94 4.54
C GLY A 491 -3.47 -13.37 5.96
N ILE A 492 -3.30 -12.06 6.13
CA ILE A 492 -3.23 -11.39 7.43
C ILE A 492 -4.44 -10.46 7.56
N PRO A 493 -5.37 -10.73 8.50
CA PRO A 493 -6.56 -9.88 8.64
C PRO A 493 -6.24 -8.52 9.27
N LYS A 494 -5.26 -8.43 10.18
CA LYS A 494 -4.81 -7.21 10.87
C LYS A 494 -3.38 -7.38 11.46
N PRO A 495 -2.54 -6.30 11.45
CA PRO A 495 -2.79 -5.06 10.70
C PRO A 495 -2.79 -5.32 9.20
N ASN A 496 -3.53 -4.53 8.43
CA ASN A 496 -3.44 -4.57 6.97
C ASN A 496 -3.87 -3.24 6.32
N ASN A 497 -3.68 -3.16 4.99
CA ASN A 497 -4.00 -1.99 4.19
C ASN A 497 -5.10 -2.29 3.14
N PHE A 498 -6.08 -3.12 3.48
CA PHE A 498 -7.25 -3.34 2.62
C PHE A 498 -8.14 -2.09 2.58
N THR A 499 -8.96 -1.94 1.54
CA THR A 499 -9.88 -0.79 1.46
C THR A 499 -10.92 -0.77 2.60
N PHE A 500 -11.19 -1.91 3.20
CA PHE A 500 -12.08 -2.07 4.35
C PHE A 500 -11.35 -2.16 5.70
N SER A 501 -10.01 -2.16 5.72
CA SER A 501 -9.25 -2.13 6.97
C SER A 501 -9.48 -0.81 7.71
N PRO A 502 -9.54 -0.82 9.05
CA PRO A 502 -9.51 0.41 9.83
C PRO A 502 -8.34 1.31 9.41
N PRO A 503 -8.56 2.60 9.10
CA PRO A 503 -7.49 3.47 8.58
C PRO A 503 -6.26 3.56 9.47
N ALA A 504 -6.44 3.40 10.79
CA ALA A 504 -5.36 3.39 11.77
C ALA A 504 -4.34 2.25 11.54
N GLU A 505 -4.75 1.12 10.97
CA GLU A 505 -3.85 -0.02 10.76
C GLU A 505 -2.70 0.33 9.80
N SER A 506 -2.97 1.15 8.78
CA SER A 506 -1.89 1.62 7.88
C SER A 506 -0.88 2.53 8.58
N CYS A 507 -1.29 3.32 9.56
CA CYS A 507 -0.37 4.12 10.38
C CYS A 507 0.40 3.22 11.38
N TYR A 508 -0.25 2.19 11.91
CA TYR A 508 0.34 1.24 12.85
C TYR A 508 1.55 0.50 12.27
N GLU A 509 1.64 0.34 10.94
CA GLU A 509 2.78 -0.31 10.28
C GLU A 509 4.13 0.35 10.64
N GLY A 510 4.20 1.67 10.69
CA GLY A 510 5.42 2.38 11.11
C GLY A 510 5.75 2.20 12.59
N TRP A 511 4.73 2.19 13.45
CA TRP A 511 4.87 1.94 14.89
C TRP A 511 5.36 0.52 15.16
N PHE A 512 4.76 -0.46 14.51
CA PHE A 512 5.17 -1.87 14.62
C PHE A 512 6.61 -2.08 14.14
N ALA A 513 6.98 -1.51 12.98
CA ALA A 513 8.36 -1.57 12.50
C ALA A 513 9.35 -1.05 13.56
N SER A 514 9.06 0.11 14.16
CA SER A 514 9.92 0.71 15.18
C SER A 514 9.98 -0.11 16.49
N ALA A 515 8.87 -0.73 16.89
CA ALA A 515 8.77 -1.54 18.10
C ALA A 515 9.55 -2.85 17.99
N MET A 516 9.38 -3.55 16.86
CA MET A 516 10.03 -4.83 16.60
C MET A 516 11.46 -4.71 16.08
N GLY A 517 11.94 -3.47 15.85
CA GLY A 517 13.29 -3.21 15.39
C GLY A 517 13.50 -3.40 13.88
N PHE A 518 12.45 -3.48 13.08
CA PHE A 518 12.57 -3.53 11.61
C PHE A 518 13.06 -2.20 11.04
N ASP A 519 13.76 -2.27 9.92
CA ASP A 519 14.26 -1.09 9.21
C ASP A 519 13.16 -0.42 8.36
N GLY A 520 12.00 -1.07 8.15
CA GLY A 520 10.93 -0.55 7.34
C GLY A 520 9.84 -1.57 7.03
N PHE A 521 9.16 -1.35 5.91
CA PHE A 521 7.97 -2.08 5.48
C PHE A 521 7.96 -2.29 3.98
N LEU A 522 7.53 -3.48 3.56
CA LEU A 522 7.27 -3.80 2.17
C LEU A 522 5.79 -4.07 1.95
N ARG A 523 5.26 -3.68 0.78
CA ARG A 523 4.00 -4.19 0.25
C ARG A 523 4.15 -4.52 -1.22
N TRP A 524 3.65 -5.69 -1.60
CA TRP A 524 3.82 -6.27 -2.94
C TRP A 524 3.12 -5.50 -4.07
N ALA A 525 2.31 -4.44 -3.71
CA ALA A 525 1.59 -3.70 -4.72
C ALA A 525 1.30 -2.25 -4.29
N TYR A 526 1.88 -1.31 -5.03
CA TYR A 526 1.61 0.11 -4.93
C TYR A 526 0.40 0.52 -5.78
N ASN A 527 0.37 0.04 -7.03
CA ASN A 527 -0.60 0.47 -8.04
C ASN A 527 -0.96 -0.63 -9.06
N SER A 528 -1.00 -1.89 -8.66
CA SER A 528 -1.52 -2.99 -9.49
C SER A 528 -3.05 -2.99 -9.46
N TRP A 529 -3.65 -2.06 -10.18
CA TRP A 529 -5.08 -1.79 -10.14
C TRP A 529 -5.93 -2.94 -10.68
N PRO A 530 -7.09 -3.25 -10.07
CA PRO A 530 -8.12 -4.07 -10.70
C PRO A 530 -8.69 -3.36 -11.94
N GLU A 531 -9.71 -3.92 -12.56
CA GLU A 531 -10.30 -3.40 -13.79
C GLU A 531 -10.74 -1.94 -13.68
N ASN A 532 -11.47 -1.59 -12.61
CA ASN A 532 -11.96 -0.23 -12.35
C ASN A 532 -11.79 0.19 -10.89
N PRO A 533 -10.60 0.56 -10.46
CA PRO A 533 -10.30 0.84 -9.06
C PRO A 533 -11.02 2.08 -8.51
N LEU A 534 -11.45 3.01 -9.36
CA LEU A 534 -12.12 4.24 -8.92
C LEU A 534 -13.52 4.00 -8.35
N LEU A 535 -14.14 2.86 -8.67
CA LEU A 535 -15.49 2.49 -8.23
C LEU A 535 -15.49 1.18 -7.44
N ASP A 536 -14.69 0.21 -7.86
CA ASP A 536 -14.69 -1.14 -7.32
C ASP A 536 -13.28 -1.61 -7.01
N SER A 537 -12.97 -1.78 -5.74
CA SER A 537 -11.67 -2.23 -5.25
C SER A 537 -11.58 -3.75 -5.13
N ARG A 538 -12.68 -4.47 -5.39
CA ARG A 538 -12.72 -5.92 -5.30
C ARG A 538 -11.91 -6.57 -6.42
N PHE A 539 -11.27 -7.65 -6.07
CA PHE A 539 -10.47 -8.42 -7.01
C PHE A 539 -10.64 -9.92 -6.77
N ILE A 540 -10.74 -10.68 -7.86
CA ILE A 540 -11.10 -12.10 -7.79
C ILE A 540 -10.08 -12.96 -7.02
N ARG A 541 -8.81 -12.56 -6.94
CA ARG A 541 -7.75 -13.35 -6.33
C ARG A 541 -7.38 -12.93 -4.91
N TRP A 542 -7.62 -11.67 -4.55
CA TRP A 542 -7.12 -11.06 -3.32
C TRP A 542 -8.19 -10.22 -2.64
N PRO A 543 -8.09 -9.95 -1.33
CA PRO A 543 -8.97 -9.02 -0.63
C PRO A 543 -9.00 -7.64 -1.31
N SER A 544 -10.11 -6.94 -1.18
CA SER A 544 -10.31 -5.61 -1.78
C SER A 544 -9.20 -4.64 -1.37
N GLY A 545 -8.51 -4.06 -2.35
CA GLY A 545 -7.42 -3.12 -2.13
C GLY A 545 -6.08 -3.76 -1.75
N ASP A 546 -5.95 -5.08 -1.75
CA ASP A 546 -4.65 -5.75 -1.50
C ASP A 546 -3.62 -5.44 -2.59
N THR A 547 -4.08 -5.25 -3.83
CA THR A 547 -3.23 -5.04 -5.02
C THR A 547 -2.81 -3.60 -5.25
N TYR A 548 -3.24 -2.64 -4.41
CA TYR A 548 -2.86 -1.23 -4.59
C TYR A 548 -3.10 -0.38 -3.33
N LEU A 549 -2.36 0.70 -3.21
CA LEU A 549 -2.51 1.71 -2.17
C LEU A 549 -2.91 3.09 -2.69
N VAL A 550 -2.72 3.35 -3.97
CA VAL A 550 -3.02 4.64 -4.60
C VAL A 550 -3.84 4.43 -5.87
N TYR A 551 -4.53 5.46 -6.29
CA TYR A 551 -5.46 5.42 -7.39
C TYR A 551 -4.87 6.00 -8.68
N PRO A 552 -5.48 5.73 -9.86
CA PRO A 552 -5.08 6.33 -11.12
C PRO A 552 -4.96 7.86 -11.05
N ASN A 553 -4.13 8.40 -11.94
CA ASN A 553 -3.87 9.85 -12.04
C ASN A 553 -3.26 10.45 -10.76
N ALA A 554 -2.43 9.67 -10.06
CA ALA A 554 -1.75 10.04 -8.82
C ALA A 554 -2.71 10.57 -7.74
N GLN A 555 -3.90 9.97 -7.66
CA GLN A 555 -4.81 10.23 -6.56
C GLN A 555 -4.40 9.37 -5.36
N SER A 556 -4.25 10.00 -4.21
CA SER A 556 -3.92 9.33 -2.95
C SER A 556 -5.12 8.55 -2.39
N SER A 557 -4.89 7.80 -1.32
CA SER A 557 -5.93 7.15 -0.53
C SER A 557 -5.80 7.47 0.95
N VAL A 558 -6.88 7.23 1.70
CA VAL A 558 -6.84 7.30 3.17
C VAL A 558 -5.76 6.36 3.71
N ARG A 559 -5.64 5.14 3.18
CA ARG A 559 -4.64 4.14 3.57
C ARG A 559 -3.21 4.63 3.34
N PHE A 560 -2.93 5.21 2.17
CA PHE A 560 -1.59 5.70 1.83
C PHE A 560 -1.19 6.93 2.66
N GLU A 561 -2.11 7.87 2.90
CA GLU A 561 -1.85 9.01 3.78
C GLU A 561 -1.58 8.55 5.23
N ARG A 562 -2.33 7.55 5.70
CA ARG A 562 -2.12 6.97 7.04
C ARG A 562 -0.80 6.19 7.14
N LEU A 563 -0.42 5.44 6.09
CA LEU A 563 0.90 4.79 6.04
C LEU A 563 2.03 5.83 6.11
N ARG A 564 1.92 6.92 5.35
CA ARG A 564 2.89 8.03 5.38
C ARG A 564 3.01 8.65 6.78
N GLU A 565 1.90 8.82 7.51
CA GLU A 565 1.94 9.26 8.91
C GLU A 565 2.72 8.29 9.79
N GLY A 566 2.49 6.98 9.65
CA GLY A 566 3.22 5.96 10.41
C GLY A 566 4.73 5.98 10.14
N ILE A 567 5.13 6.22 8.90
CA ILE A 567 6.54 6.39 8.51
C ILE A 567 7.14 7.64 9.17
N GLN A 568 6.41 8.75 9.18
CA GLN A 568 6.83 9.97 9.88
C GLN A 568 6.98 9.76 11.38
N ASP A 569 6.06 9.01 12.00
CA ASP A 569 6.14 8.66 13.42
C ASP A 569 7.35 7.77 13.72
N TYR A 570 7.68 6.80 12.85
CA TYR A 570 8.91 6.01 12.93
C TYR A 570 10.17 6.90 12.96
N GLU A 571 10.24 7.89 12.06
CA GLU A 571 11.37 8.83 12.02
C GLU A 571 11.45 9.70 13.29
N LYS A 572 10.30 10.16 13.81
CA LYS A 572 10.26 10.89 15.08
C LYS A 572 10.75 10.06 16.25
N ILE A 573 10.31 8.79 16.35
CA ILE A 573 10.76 7.84 17.37
C ILE A 573 12.28 7.67 17.30
N ARG A 574 12.83 7.47 16.11
CA ARG A 574 14.25 7.32 15.86
C ARG A 574 15.05 8.56 16.30
N ILE A 575 14.58 9.75 15.91
CA ILE A 575 15.22 11.02 16.25
C ILE A 575 15.19 11.23 17.78
N LEU A 576 14.05 11.05 18.42
CA LEU A 576 13.91 11.21 19.86
C LEU A 576 14.75 10.19 20.64
N ARG A 577 14.78 8.92 20.23
CA ARG A 577 15.64 7.90 20.85
C ARG A 577 17.12 8.31 20.82
N LYS A 578 17.59 8.86 19.70
CA LYS A 578 18.95 9.36 19.55
C LYS A 578 19.21 10.56 20.47
N GLU A 579 18.36 11.58 20.43
CA GLU A 579 18.49 12.77 21.26
C GLU A 579 18.47 12.44 22.76
N LEU A 580 17.56 11.56 23.19
CA LEU A 580 17.45 11.13 24.58
C LEU A 580 18.66 10.29 25.05
N ALA A 581 19.26 9.51 24.14
CA ALA A 581 20.46 8.72 24.46
C ALA A 581 21.71 9.62 24.65
N GLU A 582 21.79 10.70 23.87
CA GLU A 582 22.90 11.66 23.93
C GLU A 582 22.77 12.68 25.09
N HIS A 583 21.59 12.76 25.73
CA HIS A 583 21.32 13.77 26.76
C HIS A 583 21.52 13.21 28.18
N PRO A 584 22.44 13.80 29.00
CA PRO A 584 22.86 13.23 30.28
C PRO A 584 21.89 13.45 31.46
N SER A 585 20.73 14.10 31.28
CA SER A 585 19.84 14.43 32.39
C SER A 585 18.96 13.26 32.83
N ARG A 586 18.56 13.26 34.12
CA ARG A 586 17.60 12.30 34.68
C ARG A 586 16.25 12.35 33.96
N LYS A 587 15.82 13.53 33.52
CA LYS A 587 14.55 13.70 32.78
C LYS A 587 14.63 13.03 31.40
N ALA A 588 15.75 13.19 30.68
CA ALA A 588 15.94 12.51 29.41
C ALA A 588 16.00 10.99 29.59
N ALA A 589 16.65 10.51 30.67
CA ALA A 589 16.67 9.09 31.00
C ALA A 589 15.24 8.54 31.27
N ALA A 590 14.43 9.26 32.06
CA ALA A 590 13.03 8.90 32.33
C ALA A 590 12.18 8.90 31.06
N ALA A 591 12.27 9.93 30.21
CA ALA A 591 11.56 10.01 28.95
C ALA A 591 11.96 8.89 27.97
N ARG A 592 13.24 8.51 27.96
CA ARG A 592 13.73 7.37 27.18
C ARG A 592 13.15 6.05 27.69
N GLU A 593 13.10 5.86 28.99
CA GLU A 593 12.52 4.68 29.60
C GLU A 593 11.01 4.59 29.28
N GLU A 594 10.27 5.68 29.42
CA GLU A 594 8.84 5.76 29.08
C GLU A 594 8.59 5.41 27.61
N LEU A 595 9.38 6.00 26.68
CA LEU A 595 9.30 5.68 25.25
C LEU A 595 9.60 4.20 24.99
N ASN A 596 10.63 3.66 25.62
CA ASN A 596 11.00 2.26 25.42
C ASN A 596 9.95 1.30 26.00
N ASN A 597 9.37 1.63 27.17
CA ASN A 597 8.29 0.83 27.77
C ASN A 597 7.04 0.84 26.87
N PHE A 598 6.65 2.01 26.35
CA PHE A 598 5.56 2.11 25.39
C PHE A 598 5.84 1.26 24.14
N MET A 599 7.00 1.43 23.52
CA MET A 599 7.39 0.66 22.33
C MET A 599 7.48 -0.85 22.62
N GLY A 600 7.97 -1.26 23.79
CA GLY A 600 8.02 -2.66 24.23
C GLY A 600 6.65 -3.31 24.47
N SER A 601 5.58 -2.50 24.57
CA SER A 601 4.19 -2.99 24.66
C SER A 601 3.60 -3.39 23.31
N ILE A 602 4.25 -3.00 22.20
CA ILE A 602 3.78 -3.26 20.83
C ILE A 602 4.45 -4.54 20.30
N ASN A 603 3.64 -5.52 19.92
CA ASN A 603 4.06 -6.82 19.37
C ASN A 603 2.95 -7.40 18.48
N THR A 604 3.15 -8.60 17.95
CA THR A 604 2.21 -9.27 17.03
C THR A 604 0.80 -9.52 17.63
N LYS A 605 0.67 -9.55 18.96
CA LYS A 605 -0.58 -9.78 19.68
C LYS A 605 -1.26 -8.49 20.18
N THR A 606 -0.66 -7.35 19.93
CA THR A 606 -1.18 -6.05 20.45
C THR A 606 -2.59 -5.78 19.92
N LEU A 607 -2.81 -6.00 18.63
CA LEU A 607 -4.12 -5.75 18.00
C LEU A 607 -5.20 -6.79 18.34
N ASP A 608 -4.89 -7.83 19.09
CA ASP A 608 -5.88 -8.75 19.66
C ASP A 608 -6.60 -8.16 20.88
N LYS A 609 -5.96 -7.19 21.52
CA LYS A 609 -6.43 -6.59 22.80
C LYS A 609 -6.73 -5.10 22.70
N ARG A 610 -6.16 -4.39 21.74
CA ARG A 610 -6.26 -2.94 21.58
C ARG A 610 -6.50 -2.61 20.10
N SER A 611 -7.22 -1.52 19.83
CA SER A 611 -7.30 -1.02 18.47
C SER A 611 -5.99 -0.35 18.05
N ALA A 612 -5.69 -0.36 16.74
CA ALA A 612 -4.55 0.39 16.19
C ALA A 612 -4.68 1.89 16.50
N ALA A 613 -5.91 2.44 16.49
CA ALA A 613 -6.19 3.83 16.81
C ALA A 613 -5.77 4.19 18.24
N ASP A 614 -6.10 3.35 19.23
CA ASP A 614 -5.73 3.60 20.63
C ASP A 614 -4.21 3.63 20.81
N VAL A 615 -3.50 2.67 20.20
CA VAL A 615 -2.04 2.61 20.27
C VAL A 615 -1.39 3.86 19.65
N ILE A 616 -1.84 4.24 18.45
CA ILE A 616 -1.30 5.39 17.72
C ILE A 616 -1.57 6.71 18.48
N ASN A 617 -2.80 6.90 18.96
CA ASN A 617 -3.17 8.14 19.64
C ASN A 617 -2.41 8.32 20.96
N GLU A 618 -2.23 7.25 21.74
CA GLU A 618 -1.38 7.25 22.94
C GLU A 618 0.07 7.54 22.59
N GLY A 619 0.60 6.86 21.57
CA GLY A 619 1.99 7.05 21.11
C GLY A 619 2.25 8.45 20.60
N LYS A 620 1.39 9.01 19.74
CA LYS A 620 1.54 10.40 19.24
C LYS A 620 1.52 11.43 20.36
N LYS A 621 0.66 11.23 21.37
CA LYS A 621 0.64 12.08 22.57
C LYS A 621 1.98 12.02 23.29
N LEU A 622 2.50 10.82 23.54
CA LEU A 622 3.80 10.61 24.18
C LEU A 622 4.95 11.26 23.38
N LEU A 623 5.00 11.07 22.06
CA LEU A 623 6.03 11.70 21.23
C LEU A 623 6.00 13.24 21.31
N ALA A 624 4.80 13.84 21.33
CA ALA A 624 4.66 15.29 21.47
C ALA A 624 5.11 15.81 22.83
N GLU A 625 4.79 15.11 23.91
CA GLU A 625 5.22 15.45 25.28
C GLU A 625 6.75 15.37 25.42
N ILE A 626 7.36 14.29 24.91
CA ILE A 626 8.81 14.12 24.90
C ILE A 626 9.48 15.22 24.05
N ALA A 627 8.96 15.50 22.84
CA ALA A 627 9.53 16.51 21.95
C ALA A 627 9.59 17.90 22.61
N ARG A 628 8.51 18.30 23.30
CA ARG A 628 8.46 19.59 24.04
C ARG A 628 9.44 19.59 25.21
N SER A 629 9.57 18.47 25.93
CA SER A 629 10.45 18.36 27.09
C SER A 629 11.94 18.48 26.73
N VAL A 630 12.35 17.90 25.61
CA VAL A 630 13.75 17.95 25.11
C VAL A 630 14.14 19.36 24.67
N ASP A 631 13.22 20.15 24.11
CA ASP A 631 13.50 21.55 23.75
C ASP A 631 13.78 22.43 24.98
N GLY A 632 13.12 22.21 26.11
CA GLY A 632 13.38 22.88 27.38
C GLY A 632 14.80 22.65 27.91
N TYR A 633 15.43 21.51 27.62
CA TYR A 633 16.78 21.20 28.08
C TYR A 633 17.90 21.96 27.34
N LYS A 634 17.67 22.37 26.10
CA LYS A 634 18.66 23.18 25.35
C LYS A 634 18.77 24.61 25.88
N VAL A 635 17.68 25.15 26.44
CA VAL A 635 17.67 26.52 27.03
C VAL A 635 18.44 26.60 28.32
N GLU A 636 18.44 25.54 29.15
CA GLU A 636 19.20 25.51 30.42
C GLU A 636 20.74 25.44 30.24
N ARG A 637 21.23 24.99 29.05
CA ARG A 637 22.65 24.97 28.71
C ARG A 637 23.21 26.31 28.19
N GLN A 638 22.37 27.24 27.82
CA GLN A 638 22.76 28.57 27.32
C GLN A 638 22.71 29.65 28.41
N ARG A 639 22.35 29.30 29.65
CA ARG A 639 22.41 30.16 30.82
C ARG A 639 23.46 29.62 31.81
#